data_65ba892cfe825912b8fda25c27598abc
#
_entry.id   65ba892cfe825912b8fda25c27598abc
#
_cell.length_a   1.000
_cell.length_b   1.000
_cell.length_c   1.000
_cell.angle_alpha   90.00
_cell.angle_beta   90.00
_cell.angle_gamma   90.00
#
_symmetry.space_group_name_H-M   'P 1'
#
loop_
_entity.id
_entity.type
_entity.pdbx_description
1 polymer ?
#
loop_
_entity_poly.entity_id
_entity_poly.type
_entity_poly.pdbx_seq_one_letter_code
_entity_poly.pdbx_strand_id
1 'polypeptide(L)'
;MSSQADQEAKQAAQAKPAQAEAQTPTQPAKLGNPGLVYLIGALVAGCFGAVIGYSFLGESLALLGIPDPGPLTTIGLPFVRGAAIFIGCLGLGGFLMSAFGTPPDKQGYLTLDGFRAARTGTWGMIGFAVLSILLIPMYMSDISGSPLKEVLKPEYWGIALDQVSASKAWLWVAIFAGVAGGLSLLTRKWIWQPIFLALSVLSLIPLALEGHSAAGGNHDYGVNSLLWHIICVSLWVGGLLALLAHAKRRGPHLALIVQRYSTLALFCIIAVAISGFINALLRVHLDELFTTQYGLVIVAKMVMTLLLAWFGWEQRSRIIPKLREGEGESGKTTNAQRKPFIRFAALEIFIMAATIGIAVSLGRIPPPIEQVIDLTQQDVLLGYTLTEPPSIGRYFTMFRLDLIFGVGAILLQAGYMWAWLSIRKRGIEWPIQRLIWWTAGNVTLLFATSSGLGMYSMAMFGPHMLQHVILSMAVPVFWVLGGPMTLLLRALPAAGRNGVPGPREWLVVFINNPFSRFLTHPIVAGTQFVVGFYYLYLSPLFDAIAGEHAGHLFMMLHFIISGYIFYWVIIGVDAAPRNLSPFIKMLTLFAMVTFHAWFGIAMMQISEPLNAEFYNQLDFPFPVDLDHQQYLGGSITWALGEIPLLVVSIAHGFQWLRSDRREAKRFDRREERTGDEELEAYNAMLAGLSSGQIDTGNRAYYGDDYHDQDVQSSLHSAKHKSQHKAQHRSQSQAQRQAQEQGKKQAQGKAETKAEDKQSRGKSD
;
A
#
# COMPACT_ATOMS: atom_id res chain seq x y z
N MET A 1 -54.11 -55.70 -2.69
CA MET A 1 -53.05 -54.68 -2.52
C MET A 1 -52.76 -54.39 -1.06
N SER A 2 -52.83 -55.37 -0.16
CA SER A 2 -52.54 -55.22 1.30
C SER A 2 -51.40 -56.12 1.78
N SER A 3 -50.73 -56.87 0.88
CA SER A 3 -49.67 -57.86 1.26
C SER A 3 -48.24 -57.34 1.06
N GLN A 4 -48.03 -56.28 0.27
CA GLN A 4 -46.68 -55.69 0.03
C GLN A 4 -46.24 -54.69 1.11
N ALA A 5 -47.20 -53.92 1.63
CA ALA A 5 -46.92 -52.91 2.67
C ALA A 5 -46.51 -53.52 4.03
N ASP A 6 -47.01 -54.71 4.35
CA ASP A 6 -46.62 -55.46 5.58
C ASP A 6 -45.28 -56.16 5.48
N GLN A 7 -44.79 -56.46 4.30
CA GLN A 7 -43.46 -57.00 4.08
C GLN A 7 -42.37 -55.91 4.14
N GLU A 8 -42.63 -54.72 3.61
CA GLU A 8 -41.69 -53.58 3.72
C GLU A 8 -41.59 -53.05 5.15
N ALA A 9 -42.67 -53.03 5.90
CA ALA A 9 -42.64 -52.67 7.34
C ALA A 9 -41.87 -53.67 8.22
N LYS A 10 -41.91 -54.95 7.89
CA LYS A 10 -41.10 -56.00 8.57
C LYS A 10 -39.63 -56.01 8.21
N GLN A 11 -39.25 -55.61 7.00
CA GLN A 11 -37.86 -55.42 6.59
C GLN A 11 -37.22 -54.18 7.20
N ALA A 12 -37.99 -53.06 7.39
CA ALA A 12 -37.51 -51.87 8.03
C ALA A 12 -37.29 -52.07 9.58
N ALA A 13 -38.02 -52.98 10.19
CA ALA A 13 -37.86 -53.30 11.63
C ALA A 13 -36.72 -54.24 11.97
N GLN A 14 -36.07 -54.89 10.98
CA GLN A 14 -34.94 -55.78 11.16
C GLN A 14 -33.57 -55.19 10.79
N ALA A 15 -33.50 -53.93 10.36
CA ALA A 15 -32.23 -53.23 10.22
C ALA A 15 -31.63 -52.93 11.61
N LYS A 16 -30.75 -53.82 12.09
CA LYS A 16 -29.90 -53.49 13.26
C LYS A 16 -29.27 -52.12 13.04
N PRO A 17 -29.30 -51.23 14.06
CA PRO A 17 -28.51 -49.99 13.96
C PRO A 17 -27.05 -50.38 13.75
N ALA A 18 -26.46 -49.98 12.65
CA ALA A 18 -25.02 -50.09 12.44
C ALA A 18 -24.36 -49.46 13.66
N GLN A 19 -23.64 -50.27 14.42
CA GLN A 19 -22.80 -49.77 15.49
C GLN A 19 -21.88 -48.73 14.86
N ALA A 20 -22.14 -47.44 15.15
CA ALA A 20 -21.17 -46.39 14.91
C ALA A 20 -19.90 -46.86 15.67
N GLU A 21 -18.91 -47.32 14.93
CA GLU A 21 -17.57 -47.53 15.46
C GLU A 21 -17.22 -46.19 16.14
N ALA A 22 -17.13 -46.22 17.46
CA ALA A 22 -16.62 -45.14 18.26
C ALA A 22 -15.20 -44.85 17.74
N GLN A 23 -15.09 -43.85 16.86
CA GLN A 23 -13.78 -43.38 16.44
C GLN A 23 -13.06 -42.95 17.72
N THR A 24 -12.12 -43.79 18.14
CA THR A 24 -11.19 -43.46 19.22
C THR A 24 -10.73 -42.03 18.99
N PRO A 25 -10.84 -41.14 19.99
CA PRO A 25 -10.42 -39.74 19.79
C PRO A 25 -8.94 -39.79 19.41
N THR A 26 -8.68 -39.57 18.13
CA THR A 26 -7.31 -39.45 17.62
C THR A 26 -6.68 -38.31 18.42
N GLN A 27 -5.68 -38.65 19.23
CA GLN A 27 -4.90 -37.67 19.98
C GLN A 27 -4.57 -36.49 19.05
N PRO A 28 -4.81 -35.23 19.46
CA PRO A 28 -4.52 -34.08 18.63
C PRO A 28 -3.06 -34.15 18.21
N ALA A 29 -2.83 -34.34 16.94
CA ALA A 29 -1.49 -34.50 16.39
C ALA A 29 -0.63 -33.32 16.81
N LYS A 30 0.48 -33.60 17.53
CA LYS A 30 1.39 -32.56 18.04
C LYS A 30 1.73 -31.57 16.93
N LEU A 31 1.32 -30.31 17.10
CA LEU A 31 1.64 -29.21 16.19
C LEU A 31 3.15 -28.98 16.20
N GLY A 32 3.78 -28.95 15.02
CA GLY A 32 5.21 -28.67 14.92
C GLY A 32 5.55 -27.27 15.39
N ASN A 33 6.51 -27.15 16.29
CA ASN A 33 7.00 -25.86 16.78
C ASN A 33 8.03 -25.28 15.80
N PRO A 34 7.85 -24.07 15.23
CA PRO A 34 8.82 -23.41 14.38
C PRO A 34 9.96 -22.70 15.16
N GLY A 35 9.85 -22.54 16.49
CA GLY A 35 10.75 -21.73 17.32
C GLY A 35 12.23 -22.09 17.18
N LEU A 36 12.52 -23.41 17.07
CA LEU A 36 13.90 -23.86 16.86
C LEU A 36 14.51 -23.35 15.56
N VAL A 37 13.73 -23.26 14.47
CA VAL A 37 14.22 -22.73 13.18
C VAL A 37 14.49 -21.24 13.29
N TYR A 38 13.66 -20.52 14.03
CA TYR A 38 13.85 -19.08 14.27
C TYR A 38 15.13 -18.81 15.07
N LEU A 39 15.34 -19.58 16.13
CA LEU A 39 16.54 -19.48 16.97
C LEU A 39 17.81 -19.83 16.16
N ILE A 40 17.81 -20.96 15.47
CA ILE A 40 18.95 -21.37 14.63
C ILE A 40 19.23 -20.33 13.56
N GLY A 41 18.20 -19.81 12.87
CA GLY A 41 18.37 -18.79 11.84
C GLY A 41 18.99 -17.49 12.40
N ALA A 42 18.52 -17.01 13.54
CA ALA A 42 19.09 -15.83 14.19
C ALA A 42 20.56 -16.06 14.62
N LEU A 43 20.86 -17.22 15.20
CA LEU A 43 22.23 -17.59 15.57
C LEU A 43 23.14 -17.72 14.35
N VAL A 44 22.68 -18.33 13.27
CA VAL A 44 23.45 -18.46 12.01
C VAL A 44 23.75 -17.08 11.43
N ALA A 45 22.75 -16.21 11.32
CA ALA A 45 22.95 -14.84 10.82
C ALA A 45 23.95 -14.07 11.69
N GLY A 46 23.84 -14.17 13.01
CA GLY A 46 24.78 -13.58 13.95
C GLY A 46 26.20 -14.15 13.84
N CYS A 47 26.34 -15.48 13.86
CA CYS A 47 27.65 -16.15 13.80
C CYS A 47 28.40 -15.86 12.49
N PHE A 48 27.72 -15.93 11.33
CA PHE A 48 28.37 -15.58 10.05
C PHE A 48 28.81 -14.12 10.02
N GLY A 49 27.97 -13.19 10.52
CA GLY A 49 28.33 -11.78 10.65
C GLY A 49 29.54 -11.56 11.56
N ALA A 50 29.57 -12.24 12.70
CA ALA A 50 30.68 -12.14 13.68
C ALA A 50 31.99 -12.73 13.12
N VAL A 51 31.95 -13.94 12.54
CA VAL A 51 33.16 -14.63 12.05
C VAL A 51 33.79 -13.84 10.90
N ILE A 52 32.98 -13.45 9.91
CA ILE A 52 33.51 -12.70 8.76
C ILE A 52 33.93 -11.29 9.19
N GLY A 53 33.12 -10.58 9.99
CA GLY A 53 33.46 -9.25 10.49
C GLY A 53 34.76 -9.22 11.30
N TYR A 54 35.00 -10.26 12.12
CA TYR A 54 36.23 -10.40 12.89
C TYR A 54 37.47 -10.69 12.00
N SER A 55 37.31 -11.51 10.96
CA SER A 55 38.40 -11.88 10.04
C SER A 55 39.03 -10.67 9.33
N PHE A 56 38.27 -9.58 9.13
CA PHE A 56 38.73 -8.38 8.42
C PHE A 56 38.96 -7.17 9.34
N LEU A 57 38.76 -7.32 10.64
CA LEU A 57 38.77 -6.19 11.57
C LEU A 57 40.14 -5.55 11.73
N GLY A 58 41.19 -6.36 11.80
CA GLY A 58 42.55 -5.84 12.04
C GLY A 58 43.01 -4.83 10.99
N GLU A 59 42.69 -5.06 9.73
CA GLU A 59 43.01 -4.13 8.64
C GLU A 59 42.12 -2.88 8.69
N SER A 60 40.81 -3.04 8.98
CA SER A 60 39.87 -1.91 9.05
C SER A 60 40.20 -0.92 10.17
N LEU A 61 40.53 -1.41 11.36
CA LEU A 61 40.91 -0.55 12.48
C LEU A 61 42.25 0.14 12.24
N ALA A 62 43.22 -0.58 11.67
CA ALA A 62 44.52 -0.01 11.34
C ALA A 62 44.42 1.10 10.26
N LEU A 63 43.57 0.91 9.24
CA LEU A 63 43.32 1.93 8.21
C LEU A 63 42.64 3.19 8.74
N LEU A 64 41.73 3.04 9.72
CA LEU A 64 41.00 4.16 10.31
C LEU A 64 41.71 4.83 11.49
N GLY A 65 42.81 4.25 12.00
CA GLY A 65 43.51 4.75 13.18
C GLY A 65 42.68 4.73 14.47
N ILE A 66 41.63 3.87 14.53
CA ILE A 66 40.72 3.76 15.67
C ILE A 66 41.23 2.67 16.63
N PRO A 67 41.27 2.92 17.97
CA PRO A 67 41.58 1.89 18.94
C PRO A 67 40.60 0.73 18.92
N ASP A 68 41.02 -0.48 19.27
CA ASP A 68 40.13 -1.65 19.40
C ASP A 68 39.18 -1.46 20.59
N PRO A 69 37.84 -1.38 20.37
CA PRO A 69 36.85 -1.25 21.43
C PRO A 69 36.68 -2.51 22.28
N GLY A 70 37.36 -3.59 21.93
CA GLY A 70 37.37 -4.87 22.64
C GLY A 70 36.35 -5.88 22.13
N PRO A 71 36.49 -7.17 22.50
CA PRO A 71 35.75 -8.31 21.88
C PRO A 71 34.24 -8.20 21.98
N LEU A 72 33.69 -7.55 22.99
CA LEU A 72 32.24 -7.38 23.14
C LEU A 72 31.65 -6.54 22.02
N THR A 73 32.38 -5.53 21.54
CA THR A 73 31.95 -4.69 20.40
C THR A 73 32.35 -5.32 19.09
N THR A 74 33.60 -5.74 18.93
CA THR A 74 34.18 -6.22 17.68
C THR A 74 33.50 -7.47 17.16
N ILE A 75 33.14 -8.41 18.03
CA ILE A 75 32.41 -9.65 17.70
C ILE A 75 30.91 -9.47 17.91
N GLY A 76 30.52 -8.80 18.99
CA GLY A 76 29.13 -8.66 19.41
C GLY A 76 28.29 -7.81 18.46
N LEU A 77 28.83 -6.69 17.95
CA LEU A 77 28.07 -5.80 17.07
C LEU A 77 27.61 -6.51 15.78
N PRO A 78 28.46 -7.15 14.94
CA PRO A 78 27.99 -7.86 13.76
C PRO A 78 27.10 -9.06 14.10
N PHE A 79 27.34 -9.74 15.26
CA PHE A 79 26.46 -10.81 15.74
C PHE A 79 25.05 -10.30 16.04
N VAL A 80 24.93 -9.26 16.88
CA VAL A 80 23.63 -8.70 17.29
C VAL A 80 22.91 -8.08 16.08
N ARG A 81 23.63 -7.40 15.19
CA ARG A 81 23.08 -6.82 13.97
C ARG A 81 22.49 -7.90 13.04
N GLY A 82 23.24 -8.98 12.80
CA GLY A 82 22.75 -10.10 11.97
C GLY A 82 21.52 -10.77 12.56
N ALA A 83 21.52 -11.04 13.86
CA ALA A 83 20.39 -11.60 14.59
C ALA A 83 19.19 -10.63 14.58
N ALA A 84 19.40 -9.33 14.79
CA ALA A 84 18.35 -8.31 14.76
C ALA A 84 17.65 -8.24 13.41
N ILE A 85 18.40 -8.17 12.31
CA ILE A 85 17.84 -8.14 10.95
C ILE A 85 17.01 -9.41 10.68
N PHE A 86 17.52 -10.60 11.06
CA PHE A 86 16.77 -11.85 10.90
C PHE A 86 15.46 -11.85 11.70
N ILE A 87 15.48 -11.34 12.95
CA ILE A 87 14.30 -11.25 13.80
C ILE A 87 13.33 -10.17 13.26
N GLY A 88 13.83 -9.08 12.71
CA GLY A 88 13.02 -8.08 12.00
C GLY A 88 12.29 -8.68 10.79
N CYS A 89 13.00 -9.49 9.98
CA CYS A 89 12.36 -10.25 8.88
C CYS A 89 11.28 -11.19 9.39
N LEU A 90 11.52 -11.90 10.52
CA LEU A 90 10.51 -12.77 11.14
C LEU A 90 9.27 -12.00 11.57
N GLY A 91 9.46 -10.81 12.17
CA GLY A 91 8.37 -9.92 12.59
C GLY A 91 7.51 -9.48 11.41
N LEU A 92 8.15 -8.94 10.38
CA LEU A 92 7.51 -8.50 9.14
C LEU A 92 6.77 -9.66 8.44
N GLY A 93 7.40 -10.83 8.32
CA GLY A 93 6.78 -12.02 7.74
C GLY A 93 5.55 -12.50 8.51
N GLY A 94 5.53 -12.36 9.83
CA GLY A 94 4.36 -12.65 10.66
C GLY A 94 3.17 -11.77 10.30
N PHE A 95 3.36 -10.47 10.13
CA PHE A 95 2.30 -9.54 9.69
C PHE A 95 1.93 -9.74 8.23
N LEU A 96 2.87 -10.02 7.35
CA LEU A 96 2.60 -10.37 5.95
C LEU A 96 1.67 -11.59 5.84
N MET A 97 1.93 -12.65 6.61
CA MET A 97 1.10 -13.85 6.62
C MET A 97 -0.28 -13.58 7.24
N SER A 98 -0.37 -12.82 8.33
CA SER A 98 -1.65 -12.52 8.97
C SER A 98 -2.53 -11.60 8.13
N ALA A 99 -1.93 -10.68 7.35
CA ALA A 99 -2.65 -9.77 6.46
C ALA A 99 -3.15 -10.45 5.18
N PHE A 100 -2.27 -11.23 4.52
CA PHE A 100 -2.50 -11.68 3.15
C PHE A 100 -2.50 -13.20 2.97
N GLY A 101 -1.97 -13.97 3.93
CA GLY A 101 -1.89 -15.43 3.86
C GLY A 101 -3.10 -16.12 4.49
N THR A 102 -3.70 -15.55 5.53
CA THR A 102 -4.80 -16.17 6.26
C THR A 102 -6.10 -15.35 6.17
N PRO A 103 -7.25 -16.00 5.85
CA PRO A 103 -8.52 -15.27 5.79
C PRO A 103 -8.98 -14.85 7.19
N PRO A 104 -9.75 -13.74 7.31
CA PRO A 104 -10.45 -13.41 8.54
C PRO A 104 -11.61 -14.39 8.79
N ASP A 105 -12.13 -14.37 10.01
CA ASP A 105 -13.42 -15.00 10.33
C ASP A 105 -14.61 -14.16 9.80
N LYS A 106 -15.83 -14.66 9.99
CA LYS A 106 -17.05 -13.97 9.51
C LYS A 106 -17.29 -12.61 10.20
N GLN A 107 -16.66 -12.37 11.34
CA GLN A 107 -16.79 -11.14 12.13
C GLN A 107 -15.64 -10.15 11.87
N GLY A 108 -14.66 -10.51 10.99
CA GLY A 108 -13.52 -9.68 10.66
C GLY A 108 -12.35 -9.80 11.64
N TYR A 109 -12.35 -10.80 12.53
CA TYR A 109 -11.23 -11.09 13.41
C TYR A 109 -10.28 -12.09 12.76
N LEU A 110 -9.07 -12.16 13.32
CA LEU A 110 -8.07 -13.15 12.89
C LEU A 110 -8.53 -14.57 13.26
N THR A 111 -8.46 -15.48 12.28
CA THR A 111 -8.55 -16.93 12.55
C THR A 111 -7.38 -17.39 13.42
N LEU A 112 -7.44 -18.60 13.97
CA LEU A 112 -6.37 -19.15 14.82
C LEU A 112 -5.00 -19.08 14.16
N ASP A 113 -4.91 -19.41 12.88
CA ASP A 113 -3.64 -19.37 12.14
C ASP A 113 -3.20 -17.94 11.84
N GLY A 114 -4.14 -17.04 11.53
CA GLY A 114 -3.89 -15.60 11.42
C GLY A 114 -3.39 -14.99 12.73
N PHE A 115 -4.00 -15.36 13.86
CA PHE A 115 -3.56 -14.91 15.17
C PHE A 115 -2.15 -15.43 15.55
N ARG A 116 -1.84 -16.68 15.23
CA ARG A 116 -0.50 -17.23 15.45
C ARG A 116 0.56 -16.53 14.60
N ALA A 117 0.21 -16.19 13.36
CA ALA A 117 1.08 -15.41 12.48
C ALA A 117 1.27 -13.97 13.02
N ALA A 118 0.20 -13.28 13.36
CA ALA A 118 0.24 -11.96 13.98
C ALA A 118 1.07 -11.95 15.27
N ARG A 119 0.88 -12.95 16.15
CA ARG A 119 1.68 -13.08 17.38
C ARG A 119 3.17 -13.28 17.08
N THR A 120 3.53 -14.02 16.03
CA THR A 120 4.92 -14.11 15.57
C THR A 120 5.42 -12.74 15.10
N GLY A 121 4.58 -11.99 14.36
CA GLY A 121 4.85 -10.62 13.95
C GLY A 121 5.11 -9.70 15.14
N THR A 122 4.21 -9.70 16.12
CA THR A 122 4.30 -8.91 17.35
C THR A 122 5.62 -9.14 18.09
N TRP A 123 5.90 -10.41 18.43
CA TRP A 123 7.12 -10.72 19.21
C TRP A 123 8.40 -10.58 18.37
N GLY A 124 8.33 -10.79 17.06
CA GLY A 124 9.44 -10.50 16.15
C GLY A 124 9.79 -9.02 16.13
N MET A 125 8.77 -8.12 16.01
CA MET A 125 9.01 -6.68 16.01
C MET A 125 9.45 -6.15 17.38
N ILE A 126 8.90 -6.66 18.49
CA ILE A 126 9.37 -6.31 19.84
C ILE A 126 10.82 -6.77 20.03
N GLY A 127 11.15 -8.00 19.62
CA GLY A 127 12.52 -8.51 19.67
C GLY A 127 13.48 -7.68 18.81
N PHE A 128 13.03 -7.25 17.61
CA PHE A 128 13.80 -6.35 16.75
C PHE A 128 14.03 -5.00 17.42
N ALA A 129 13.01 -4.41 18.04
CA ALA A 129 13.14 -3.15 18.80
C ALA A 129 14.14 -3.26 19.95
N VAL A 130 14.08 -4.33 20.74
CA VAL A 130 14.99 -4.57 21.86
C VAL A 130 16.45 -4.70 21.39
N LEU A 131 16.68 -5.49 20.31
CA LEU A 131 18.03 -5.63 19.76
C LEU A 131 18.53 -4.32 19.12
N SER A 132 17.63 -3.53 18.55
CA SER A 132 17.96 -2.21 18.00
C SER A 132 18.43 -1.24 19.10
N ILE A 133 17.78 -1.25 20.27
CA ILE A 133 18.23 -0.45 21.42
C ILE A 133 19.63 -0.89 21.88
N LEU A 134 19.90 -2.20 21.89
CA LEU A 134 21.23 -2.72 22.25
C LEU A 134 22.31 -2.30 21.25
N LEU A 135 21.97 -2.15 19.97
CA LEU A 135 22.91 -1.73 18.93
C LEU A 135 23.35 -0.26 19.08
N ILE A 136 22.54 0.63 19.68
CA ILE A 136 22.87 2.05 19.86
C ILE A 136 24.23 2.24 20.55
N PRO A 137 24.44 1.77 21.80
CA PRO A 137 25.74 1.92 22.46
C PRO A 137 26.86 1.11 21.81
N MET A 138 26.53 0.01 21.12
CA MET A 138 27.53 -0.79 20.40
C MET A 138 28.13 -0.04 19.22
N TYR A 139 27.33 0.74 18.47
CA TYR A 139 27.82 1.62 17.41
C TYR A 139 28.66 2.77 17.95
N MET A 140 28.26 3.36 19.05
CA MET A 140 29.08 4.38 19.73
C MET A 140 30.45 3.82 20.17
N SER A 141 30.45 2.62 20.75
CA SER A 141 31.68 1.91 21.12
C SER A 141 32.57 1.63 19.91
N ASP A 142 32.00 1.20 18.80
CA ASP A 142 32.70 0.86 17.54
C ASP A 142 33.38 2.09 16.92
N ILE A 143 32.66 3.22 16.87
CA ILE A 143 33.14 4.46 16.24
C ILE A 143 34.15 5.19 17.12
N SER A 144 33.94 5.21 18.46
CA SER A 144 34.83 5.88 19.37
C SER A 144 36.10 5.07 19.77
N GLY A 145 36.13 3.77 19.43
CA GLY A 145 37.16 2.85 19.90
C GLY A 145 37.15 2.61 21.41
N SER A 146 36.07 3.05 22.11
CA SER A 146 35.98 2.95 23.58
C SER A 146 35.30 1.64 23.99
N PRO A 147 35.74 1.01 25.11
CA PRO A 147 35.11 -0.21 25.60
C PRO A 147 33.58 -0.03 25.85
N LEU A 148 32.76 -1.01 25.46
CA LEU A 148 31.31 -0.96 25.63
C LEU A 148 30.86 -0.58 27.04
N LYS A 149 31.59 -1.05 28.09
CA LYS A 149 31.31 -0.74 29.50
C LYS A 149 31.34 0.76 29.80
N GLU A 150 32.21 1.52 29.13
CA GLU A 150 32.33 2.96 29.31
C GLU A 150 31.17 3.68 28.61
N VAL A 151 30.85 3.29 27.39
CA VAL A 151 29.79 3.91 26.56
C VAL A 151 28.39 3.65 27.10
N LEU A 152 28.19 2.61 27.92
CA LEU A 152 26.90 2.35 28.58
C LEU A 152 26.52 3.38 29.66
N LYS A 153 27.43 4.28 30.07
CA LYS A 153 27.11 5.36 31.02
C LYS A 153 26.13 6.35 30.39
N PRO A 154 25.12 6.87 31.13
CA PRO A 154 24.09 7.76 30.60
C PRO A 154 24.59 8.99 29.85
N GLU A 155 25.73 9.53 30.27
CA GLU A 155 26.39 10.71 29.68
C GLU A 155 26.76 10.51 28.19
N TYR A 156 27.06 9.28 27.76
CA TYR A 156 27.42 8.99 26.38
C TYR A 156 26.20 8.80 25.47
N TRP A 157 25.01 8.53 26.04
CA TRP A 157 23.81 8.30 25.21
C TRP A 157 23.38 9.54 24.42
N GLY A 158 23.45 10.72 25.03
CA GLY A 158 23.20 11.99 24.33
C GLY A 158 24.13 12.17 23.13
N ILE A 159 25.43 11.96 23.35
CA ILE A 159 26.47 12.07 22.32
C ILE A 159 26.24 11.02 21.22
N ALA A 160 25.92 9.77 21.59
CA ALA A 160 25.64 8.69 20.62
C ALA A 160 24.47 9.02 19.73
N LEU A 161 23.40 9.63 20.23
CA LEU A 161 22.21 9.96 19.48
C LEU A 161 22.33 11.25 18.67
N ASP A 162 23.22 12.17 19.07
CA ASP A 162 23.43 13.41 18.36
C ASP A 162 24.50 13.28 17.25
N GLN A 163 25.64 12.66 17.56
CA GLN A 163 26.80 12.66 16.69
C GLN A 163 27.01 11.38 15.90
N VAL A 164 26.39 10.26 16.28
CA VAL A 164 26.52 8.96 15.58
C VAL A 164 25.27 8.63 14.79
N SER A 165 25.31 8.87 13.49
CA SER A 165 24.18 8.67 12.58
C SER A 165 23.62 7.24 12.64
N ALA A 166 24.49 6.21 12.70
CA ALA A 166 24.06 4.83 12.86
C ALA A 166 23.29 4.58 14.18
N SER A 167 23.71 5.18 15.29
CA SER A 167 22.98 5.08 16.57
C SER A 167 21.59 5.73 16.47
N LYS A 168 21.50 6.87 15.82
CA LYS A 168 20.24 7.57 15.53
C LYS A 168 19.31 6.75 14.65
N ALA A 169 19.84 6.09 13.60
CA ALA A 169 19.05 5.20 12.75
C ALA A 169 18.50 4.01 13.54
N TRP A 170 19.31 3.36 14.37
CA TRP A 170 18.84 2.23 15.19
C TRP A 170 17.82 2.65 16.25
N LEU A 171 17.87 3.90 16.75
CA LEU A 171 16.81 4.46 17.58
C LEU A 171 15.48 4.52 16.82
N TRP A 172 15.47 5.04 15.60
CA TRP A 172 14.24 5.10 14.79
C TRP A 172 13.71 3.71 14.43
N VAL A 173 14.60 2.75 14.14
CA VAL A 173 14.23 1.35 13.99
C VAL A 173 13.51 0.83 15.23
N ALA A 174 14.10 1.08 16.42
CA ALA A 174 13.51 0.64 17.70
C ALA A 174 12.14 1.26 17.94
N ILE A 175 11.96 2.55 17.64
CA ILE A 175 10.68 3.25 17.77
C ILE A 175 9.64 2.65 16.84
N PHE A 176 9.89 2.58 15.53
CA PHE A 176 8.91 2.07 14.57
C PHE A 176 8.58 0.59 14.79
N ALA A 177 9.59 -0.24 15.08
CA ALA A 177 9.39 -1.64 15.39
C ALA A 177 8.62 -1.83 16.70
N GLY A 178 8.97 -1.04 17.73
CA GLY A 178 8.28 -1.02 19.03
C GLY A 178 6.82 -0.60 18.90
N VAL A 179 6.54 0.43 18.09
CA VAL A 179 5.17 0.89 17.78
C VAL A 179 4.41 -0.20 17.01
N ALA A 180 5.00 -0.81 15.98
CA ALA A 180 4.35 -1.88 15.24
C ALA A 180 4.01 -3.08 16.13
N GLY A 181 4.98 -3.54 16.95
CA GLY A 181 4.79 -4.63 17.89
C GLY A 181 3.79 -4.28 19.01
N GLY A 182 3.94 -3.11 19.63
CA GLY A 182 3.09 -2.64 20.74
C GLY A 182 1.64 -2.44 20.34
N LEU A 183 1.37 -1.70 19.25
CA LEU A 183 0.00 -1.48 18.77
C LEU A 183 -0.67 -2.79 18.34
N SER A 184 0.09 -3.77 17.82
CA SER A 184 -0.47 -5.06 17.44
C SER A 184 -1.01 -5.87 18.61
N LEU A 185 -0.59 -5.61 19.85
CA LEU A 185 -1.14 -6.22 21.07
C LEU A 185 -2.58 -5.75 21.35
N LEU A 186 -2.95 -4.55 20.88
CA LEU A 186 -4.23 -3.91 21.23
C LEU A 186 -5.41 -4.43 20.41
N THR A 187 -5.16 -5.11 19.27
CA THR A 187 -6.24 -5.52 18.39
C THR A 187 -6.03 -6.89 17.75
N ARG A 188 -7.14 -7.63 17.60
CA ARG A 188 -7.20 -8.91 16.88
C ARG A 188 -7.97 -8.79 15.57
N LYS A 189 -8.34 -7.55 15.14
CA LYS A 189 -9.06 -7.35 13.89
C LYS A 189 -8.10 -7.49 12.70
N TRP A 190 -8.51 -8.24 11.70
CA TRP A 190 -7.72 -8.50 10.50
C TRP A 190 -7.39 -7.21 9.71
N ILE A 191 -8.28 -6.24 9.71
CA ILE A 191 -8.14 -4.98 8.97
C ILE A 191 -6.92 -4.15 9.38
N TRP A 192 -6.38 -4.34 10.59
CA TRP A 192 -5.20 -3.63 11.10
C TRP A 192 -3.88 -4.31 10.71
N GLN A 193 -3.90 -5.56 10.25
CA GLN A 193 -2.67 -6.30 9.95
C GLN A 193 -1.84 -5.69 8.81
N PRO A 194 -2.43 -5.17 7.71
CA PRO A 194 -1.67 -4.44 6.69
C PRO A 194 -0.99 -3.18 7.23
N ILE A 195 -1.58 -2.50 8.23
CA ILE A 195 -0.98 -1.31 8.86
C ILE A 195 0.24 -1.71 9.68
N PHE A 196 0.16 -2.80 10.45
CA PHE A 196 1.33 -3.30 11.20
C PHE A 196 2.44 -3.78 10.26
N LEU A 197 2.10 -4.37 9.11
CA LEU A 197 3.06 -4.68 8.07
C LEU A 197 3.72 -3.39 7.52
N ALA A 198 2.95 -2.36 7.22
CA ALA A 198 3.48 -1.08 6.75
C ALA A 198 4.42 -0.42 7.77
N LEU A 199 4.06 -0.42 9.06
CA LEU A 199 4.92 0.07 10.14
C LEU A 199 6.20 -0.77 10.27
N SER A 200 6.11 -2.09 10.05
CA SER A 200 7.28 -2.97 10.03
C SER A 200 8.20 -2.68 8.84
N VAL A 201 7.66 -2.35 7.67
CA VAL A 201 8.45 -1.88 6.52
C VAL A 201 9.06 -0.51 6.81
N LEU A 202 8.30 0.40 7.41
CA LEU A 202 8.79 1.73 7.81
C LEU A 202 9.99 1.63 8.76
N SER A 203 10.03 0.64 9.66
CA SER A 203 11.16 0.42 10.55
C SER A 203 12.48 0.06 9.85
N LEU A 204 12.42 -0.34 8.57
CA LEU A 204 13.62 -0.68 7.78
C LEU A 204 14.23 0.53 7.08
N ILE A 205 13.46 1.61 6.87
CA ILE A 205 13.90 2.79 6.11
C ILE A 205 15.15 3.43 6.72
N PRO A 206 15.25 3.66 8.05
CA PRO A 206 16.43 4.29 8.64
C PRO A 206 17.75 3.54 8.35
N LEU A 207 17.69 2.21 8.17
CA LEU A 207 18.87 1.40 7.86
C LEU A 207 19.44 1.63 6.46
N ALA A 208 18.61 2.11 5.53
CA ALA A 208 19.07 2.41 4.17
C ALA A 208 19.69 3.82 4.05
N LEU A 209 19.38 4.69 5.01
CA LEU A 209 19.86 6.07 5.06
C LEU A 209 21.25 6.19 5.67
N GLU A 210 21.80 5.07 6.15
CA GLU A 210 23.05 5.01 6.89
C GLU A 210 24.13 4.18 6.20
N GLY A 211 25.37 4.41 6.58
CA GLY A 211 26.54 3.66 6.15
C GLY A 211 27.09 4.11 4.81
N HIS A 212 27.92 3.25 4.20
CA HIS A 212 28.62 3.57 2.94
C HIS A 212 27.68 3.91 1.76
N SER A 213 26.41 3.56 1.83
CA SER A 213 25.43 3.88 0.77
C SER A 213 24.98 5.33 0.81
N ALA A 214 25.12 5.98 1.96
CA ALA A 214 24.74 7.36 2.18
C ALA A 214 25.96 8.32 2.13
N ALA A 215 27.16 7.81 1.88
CA ALA A 215 28.38 8.61 1.85
C ALA A 215 28.99 8.65 0.43
N GLY A 216 29.52 9.80 0.06
CA GLY A 216 30.21 10.00 -1.22
C GLY A 216 29.31 10.29 -2.42
N GLY A 217 29.93 10.40 -3.59
CA GLY A 217 29.21 10.63 -4.84
C GLY A 217 28.23 9.52 -5.18
N ASN A 218 27.15 9.87 -5.88
CA ASN A 218 26.06 8.95 -6.23
C ASN A 218 25.33 8.31 -5.02
N HIS A 219 25.36 8.94 -3.85
CA HIS A 219 24.70 8.42 -2.64
C HIS A 219 23.17 8.29 -2.81
N ASP A 220 22.54 9.09 -3.66
CA ASP A 220 21.13 8.97 -4.05
C ASP A 220 20.81 7.59 -4.67
N TYR A 221 21.64 7.13 -5.62
CA TYR A 221 21.54 5.77 -6.16
C TYR A 221 21.83 4.71 -5.09
N GLY A 222 22.84 4.95 -4.26
CA GLY A 222 23.23 4.05 -3.16
C GLY A 222 22.07 3.81 -2.20
N VAL A 223 21.50 4.89 -1.66
CA VAL A 223 20.39 4.87 -0.69
C VAL A 223 19.13 4.27 -1.32
N ASN A 224 18.73 4.77 -2.50
CA ASN A 224 17.49 4.34 -3.13
C ASN A 224 17.51 2.85 -3.54
N SER A 225 18.65 2.37 -4.08
CA SER A 225 18.80 0.95 -4.38
C SER A 225 18.86 0.09 -3.12
N LEU A 226 19.47 0.57 -2.04
CA LEU A 226 19.52 -0.14 -0.76
C LEU A 226 18.13 -0.23 -0.11
N LEU A 227 17.26 0.79 -0.25
CA LEU A 227 15.86 0.73 0.18
C LEU A 227 15.12 -0.43 -0.48
N TRP A 228 15.18 -0.55 -1.80
CA TRP A 228 14.63 -1.69 -2.52
C TRP A 228 15.20 -3.02 -2.02
N HIS A 229 16.52 -3.07 -1.84
CA HIS A 229 17.22 -4.27 -1.38
C HIS A 229 16.72 -4.75 -0.02
N ILE A 230 16.72 -3.88 0.98
CA ILE A 230 16.35 -4.22 2.36
C ILE A 230 14.86 -4.61 2.46
N ILE A 231 13.97 -3.86 1.82
CA ILE A 231 12.53 -4.14 1.82
C ILE A 231 12.26 -5.50 1.16
N CYS A 232 12.82 -5.74 -0.03
CA CYS A 232 12.59 -6.98 -0.78
C CYS A 232 13.21 -8.19 -0.09
N VAL A 233 14.40 -8.09 0.49
CA VAL A 233 15.01 -9.17 1.30
C VAL A 233 14.12 -9.48 2.50
N SER A 234 13.65 -8.46 3.22
CA SER A 234 12.83 -8.66 4.42
C SER A 234 11.47 -9.31 4.11
N LEU A 235 10.82 -8.92 3.02
CA LEU A 235 9.60 -9.56 2.52
C LEU A 235 9.84 -11.02 2.09
N TRP A 236 10.96 -11.28 1.43
CA TRP A 236 11.32 -12.61 0.94
C TRP A 236 11.67 -13.55 2.09
N VAL A 237 12.63 -13.19 2.94
CA VAL A 237 13.05 -14.00 4.10
C VAL A 237 11.88 -14.15 5.08
N GLY A 238 11.24 -13.06 5.46
CA GLY A 238 10.13 -13.05 6.40
C GLY A 238 8.93 -13.86 5.91
N GLY A 239 8.59 -13.72 4.64
CA GLY A 239 7.50 -14.48 4.01
C GLY A 239 7.78 -15.99 4.05
N LEU A 240 9.00 -16.44 3.77
CA LEU A 240 9.39 -17.86 3.83
C LEU A 240 9.35 -18.39 5.27
N LEU A 241 9.83 -17.61 6.25
CA LEU A 241 9.75 -17.95 7.68
C LEU A 241 8.31 -18.17 8.14
N ALA A 242 7.42 -17.26 7.79
CA ALA A 242 6.00 -17.35 8.13
C ALA A 242 5.31 -18.53 7.43
N LEU A 243 5.65 -18.77 6.17
CA LEU A 243 5.13 -19.88 5.38
C LEU A 243 5.59 -21.24 5.93
N LEU A 244 6.87 -21.37 6.31
CA LEU A 244 7.38 -22.57 6.99
C LEU A 244 6.64 -22.82 8.31
N ALA A 245 6.38 -21.78 9.09
CA ALA A 245 5.61 -21.88 10.33
C ALA A 245 4.19 -22.36 10.08
N HIS A 246 3.52 -21.81 9.07
CA HIS A 246 2.18 -22.21 8.65
C HIS A 246 2.15 -23.69 8.21
N ALA A 247 3.14 -24.10 7.41
CA ALA A 247 3.29 -25.49 6.98
C ALA A 247 3.54 -26.46 8.17
N LYS A 248 4.42 -26.12 9.13
CA LYS A 248 4.68 -26.92 10.34
C LYS A 248 3.44 -27.05 11.24
N ARG A 249 2.62 -26.01 11.32
CA ARG A 249 1.37 -25.97 12.11
C ARG A 249 0.18 -26.61 11.38
N ARG A 250 0.37 -27.16 10.18
CA ARG A 250 -0.66 -27.78 9.34
C ARG A 250 -1.80 -26.84 8.96
N GLY A 251 -1.45 -25.57 8.70
CA GLY A 251 -2.41 -24.56 8.30
C GLY A 251 -3.13 -24.91 6.98
N PRO A 252 -4.39 -24.49 6.82
CA PRO A 252 -5.17 -24.74 5.60
C PRO A 252 -4.65 -23.90 4.42
N HIS A 253 -5.07 -24.27 3.19
CA HIS A 253 -4.75 -23.56 1.94
C HIS A 253 -3.25 -23.34 1.67
N LEU A 254 -2.40 -24.29 2.13
CA LEU A 254 -0.96 -24.16 2.02
C LEU A 254 -0.50 -23.99 0.57
N ALA A 255 -1.02 -24.77 -0.38
CA ALA A 255 -0.61 -24.70 -1.78
C ALA A 255 -0.92 -23.33 -2.40
N LEU A 256 -2.09 -22.76 -2.11
CA LEU A 256 -2.47 -21.42 -2.58
C LEU A 256 -1.55 -20.34 -2.00
N ILE A 257 -1.27 -20.40 -0.71
CA ILE A 257 -0.41 -19.43 -0.01
C ILE A 257 1.03 -19.52 -0.54
N VAL A 258 1.56 -20.74 -0.74
CA VAL A 258 2.89 -20.97 -1.34
C VAL A 258 2.96 -20.40 -2.75
N GLN A 259 1.92 -20.57 -3.56
CA GLN A 259 1.86 -20.01 -4.91
C GLN A 259 1.88 -18.49 -4.91
N ARG A 260 1.08 -17.84 -4.04
CA ARG A 260 1.06 -16.37 -3.88
C ARG A 260 2.41 -15.85 -3.42
N TYR A 261 3.00 -16.50 -2.41
CA TYR A 261 4.33 -16.16 -1.93
C TYR A 261 5.40 -16.34 -3.00
N SER A 262 5.37 -17.43 -3.78
CA SER A 262 6.31 -17.65 -4.88
C SER A 262 6.32 -16.53 -5.92
N THR A 263 5.17 -15.89 -6.17
CA THR A 263 5.08 -14.72 -7.05
C THR A 263 5.76 -13.50 -6.43
N LEU A 264 5.50 -13.25 -5.13
CA LEU A 264 6.18 -12.19 -4.38
C LEU A 264 7.69 -12.43 -4.31
N ALA A 265 8.12 -13.65 -4.00
CA ALA A 265 9.53 -14.04 -3.90
C ALA A 265 10.28 -13.85 -5.24
N LEU A 266 9.62 -14.13 -6.38
CA LEU A 266 10.22 -13.88 -7.70
C LEU A 266 10.45 -12.39 -7.94
N PHE A 267 9.49 -11.55 -7.60
CA PHE A 267 9.66 -10.09 -7.67
C PHE A 267 10.81 -9.65 -6.75
N CYS A 268 10.82 -10.11 -5.50
CA CYS A 268 11.84 -9.75 -4.52
C CYS A 268 13.25 -10.14 -4.98
N ILE A 269 13.45 -11.36 -5.51
CA ILE A 269 14.79 -11.79 -5.93
C ILE A 269 15.31 -11.00 -7.12
N ILE A 270 14.43 -10.64 -8.07
CA ILE A 270 14.80 -9.78 -9.20
C ILE A 270 15.20 -8.39 -8.68
N ALA A 271 14.40 -7.79 -7.79
CA ALA A 271 14.70 -6.49 -7.21
C ALA A 271 16.01 -6.51 -6.39
N VAL A 272 16.24 -7.58 -5.60
CA VAL A 272 17.48 -7.78 -4.82
C VAL A 272 18.69 -7.93 -5.73
N ALA A 273 18.56 -8.65 -6.85
CA ALA A 273 19.66 -8.80 -7.81
C ALA A 273 20.01 -7.47 -8.49
N ILE A 274 19.00 -6.73 -8.97
CA ILE A 274 19.21 -5.42 -9.62
C ILE A 274 19.79 -4.42 -8.62
N SER A 275 19.19 -4.28 -7.44
CA SER A 275 19.66 -3.34 -6.42
C SER A 275 21.06 -3.69 -5.89
N GLY A 276 21.33 -4.99 -5.71
CA GLY A 276 22.66 -5.47 -5.34
C GLY A 276 23.72 -5.19 -6.40
N PHE A 277 23.36 -5.34 -7.68
CA PHE A 277 24.24 -5.00 -8.79
C PHE A 277 24.54 -3.49 -8.86
N ILE A 278 23.52 -2.63 -8.71
CA ILE A 278 23.72 -1.18 -8.65
C ILE A 278 24.68 -0.81 -7.50
N ASN A 279 24.41 -1.34 -6.29
CA ASN A 279 25.29 -1.06 -5.14
C ASN A 279 26.72 -1.60 -5.31
N ALA A 280 26.91 -2.71 -6.02
CA ALA A 280 28.24 -3.23 -6.30
C ALA A 280 29.01 -2.32 -7.26
N LEU A 281 28.38 -1.87 -8.35
CA LEU A 281 29.00 -0.97 -9.34
C LEU A 281 29.42 0.39 -8.76
N LEU A 282 28.70 0.87 -7.74
CA LEU A 282 29.03 2.14 -7.07
C LEU A 282 30.26 2.04 -6.16
N ARG A 283 30.76 0.83 -5.85
CA ARG A 283 31.72 0.62 -4.77
C ARG A 283 32.95 -0.18 -5.14
N VAL A 284 32.90 -0.95 -6.21
CA VAL A 284 33.97 -1.85 -6.65
C VAL A 284 34.08 -1.79 -8.15
N HIS A 285 35.29 -1.56 -8.66
CA HIS A 285 35.59 -1.74 -10.07
C HIS A 285 35.56 -3.23 -10.41
N LEU A 286 35.21 -3.57 -11.65
CA LEU A 286 35.05 -4.98 -12.06
C LEU A 286 36.34 -5.80 -11.96
N ASP A 287 37.48 -5.18 -12.12
CA ASP A 287 38.83 -5.78 -11.98
C ASP A 287 39.22 -6.03 -10.52
N GLU A 288 38.63 -5.26 -9.57
CA GLU A 288 38.89 -5.39 -8.15
C GLU A 288 37.98 -6.45 -7.49
N LEU A 289 36.98 -6.96 -8.21
CA LEU A 289 35.96 -7.87 -7.67
C LEU A 289 36.56 -9.17 -7.10
N PHE A 290 37.65 -9.66 -7.67
CA PHE A 290 38.34 -10.90 -7.25
C PHE A 290 39.66 -10.65 -6.52
N THR A 291 40.14 -9.41 -6.46
CA THR A 291 41.44 -9.06 -5.89
C THR A 291 41.31 -8.42 -4.51
N THR A 292 40.16 -7.83 -4.19
CA THR A 292 39.94 -7.14 -2.92
C THR A 292 39.04 -7.96 -1.99
N GLN A 293 39.20 -7.77 -0.68
CA GLN A 293 38.38 -8.44 0.33
C GLN A 293 36.92 -8.05 0.21
N TYR A 294 36.62 -6.79 -0.06
CA TYR A 294 35.26 -6.28 -0.29
C TYR A 294 34.63 -6.96 -1.52
N GLY A 295 35.38 -7.05 -2.60
CA GLY A 295 34.95 -7.74 -3.83
C GLY A 295 34.67 -9.23 -3.61
N LEU A 296 35.51 -9.95 -2.88
CA LEU A 296 35.28 -11.37 -2.55
C LEU A 296 33.99 -11.59 -1.74
N VAL A 297 33.66 -10.71 -0.80
CA VAL A 297 32.40 -10.78 -0.06
C VAL A 297 31.20 -10.48 -0.95
N ILE A 298 31.32 -9.57 -1.93
CA ILE A 298 30.28 -9.36 -2.95
C ILE A 298 30.12 -10.62 -3.80
N VAL A 299 31.19 -11.25 -4.25
CA VAL A 299 31.13 -12.51 -5.02
C VAL A 299 30.45 -13.62 -4.19
N ALA A 300 30.79 -13.75 -2.92
CA ALA A 300 30.13 -14.69 -2.02
C ALA A 300 28.61 -14.43 -1.95
N LYS A 301 28.17 -13.17 -1.80
CA LYS A 301 26.75 -12.79 -1.83
C LYS A 301 26.10 -13.11 -3.18
N MET A 302 26.77 -12.86 -4.29
CA MET A 302 26.25 -13.22 -5.63
C MET A 302 26.03 -14.71 -5.77
N VAL A 303 27.01 -15.52 -5.35
CA VAL A 303 26.90 -17.00 -5.36
C VAL A 303 25.73 -17.47 -4.49
N MET A 304 25.59 -16.94 -3.27
CA MET A 304 24.48 -17.26 -2.38
C MET A 304 23.13 -16.86 -2.99
N THR A 305 23.05 -15.70 -3.65
CA THR A 305 21.82 -15.24 -4.31
C THR A 305 21.45 -16.14 -5.49
N LEU A 306 22.42 -16.55 -6.31
CA LEU A 306 22.20 -17.51 -7.40
C LEU A 306 21.76 -18.87 -6.88
N LEU A 307 22.36 -19.36 -5.79
CA LEU A 307 21.94 -20.59 -5.12
C LEU A 307 20.50 -20.48 -4.63
N LEU A 308 20.12 -19.37 -3.99
CA LEU A 308 18.76 -19.11 -3.54
C LEU A 308 17.77 -18.98 -4.72
N ALA A 309 18.20 -18.40 -5.85
CA ALA A 309 17.40 -18.35 -7.07
C ALA A 309 17.14 -19.76 -7.63
N TRP A 310 18.14 -20.63 -7.61
CA TRP A 310 17.99 -22.04 -7.97
C TRP A 310 17.03 -22.78 -7.04
N PHE A 311 17.10 -22.54 -5.72
CA PHE A 311 16.13 -23.09 -4.75
C PHE A 311 14.69 -22.63 -5.06
N GLY A 312 14.50 -21.36 -5.34
CA GLY A 312 13.19 -20.81 -5.73
C GLY A 312 12.65 -21.39 -7.03
N TRP A 313 13.53 -21.62 -8.03
CA TRP A 313 13.16 -22.29 -9.28
C TRP A 313 12.75 -23.76 -9.03
N GLU A 314 13.50 -24.50 -8.24
CA GLU A 314 13.20 -25.90 -7.89
C GLU A 314 11.87 -26.02 -7.12
N GLN A 315 11.62 -25.12 -6.18
CA GLN A 315 10.32 -25.04 -5.49
C GLN A 315 9.18 -24.81 -6.48
N ARG A 316 9.34 -23.87 -7.42
CA ARG A 316 8.32 -23.49 -8.38
C ARG A 316 8.04 -24.60 -9.40
N SER A 317 9.08 -25.29 -9.86
CA SER A 317 8.98 -26.32 -10.90
C SER A 317 8.50 -27.67 -10.39
N ARG A 318 8.90 -28.07 -9.15
CA ARG A 318 8.67 -29.43 -8.66
C ARG A 318 7.83 -29.52 -7.39
N ILE A 319 7.98 -28.59 -6.45
CA ILE A 319 7.34 -28.70 -5.12
C ILE A 319 5.91 -28.13 -5.15
N ILE A 320 5.72 -26.97 -5.72
CA ILE A 320 4.40 -26.31 -5.79
C ILE A 320 3.37 -27.13 -6.56
N PRO A 321 3.66 -27.73 -7.74
CA PRO A 321 2.70 -28.59 -8.44
C PRO A 321 2.24 -29.77 -7.59
N LYS A 322 3.18 -30.47 -6.93
CA LYS A 322 2.87 -31.61 -6.05
C LYS A 322 2.02 -31.23 -4.83
N LEU A 323 2.20 -30.00 -4.29
CA LEU A 323 1.36 -29.49 -3.22
C LEU A 323 -0.08 -29.24 -3.71
N ARG A 324 -0.25 -28.75 -4.95
CA ARG A 324 -1.57 -28.47 -5.54
C ARG A 324 -2.35 -29.74 -5.86
N GLU A 325 -1.70 -30.74 -6.44
CA GLU A 325 -2.33 -32.03 -6.78
C GLU A 325 -2.90 -32.74 -5.54
N GLY A 326 -2.36 -32.47 -4.37
CA GLY A 326 -2.75 -33.12 -3.14
C GLY A 326 -3.58 -32.28 -2.18
N GLU A 327 -3.97 -31.07 -2.54
CA GLU A 327 -4.88 -30.24 -1.77
C GLU A 327 -6.31 -30.70 -2.07
N GLY A 328 -6.90 -31.51 -1.17
CA GLY A 328 -8.29 -31.94 -1.29
C GLY A 328 -9.27 -30.76 -1.16
N GLU A 329 -10.57 -30.98 -1.42
CA GLU A 329 -11.64 -29.97 -1.35
C GLU A 329 -11.67 -29.20 0.00
N SER A 330 -11.15 -29.80 1.07
CA SER A 330 -11.03 -29.17 2.40
C SER A 330 -9.83 -28.21 2.55
N GLY A 331 -9.02 -27.98 1.50
CA GLY A 331 -7.80 -27.16 1.57
C GLY A 331 -6.69 -27.74 2.45
N LYS A 332 -6.74 -29.02 2.80
CA LYS A 332 -5.75 -29.69 3.67
C LYS A 332 -4.78 -30.53 2.83
N THR A 333 -3.48 -30.30 3.04
CA THR A 333 -2.39 -31.07 2.43
C THR A 333 -1.98 -32.25 3.31
N THR A 334 -1.57 -33.37 2.70
CA THR A 334 -1.09 -34.57 3.42
C THR A 334 0.31 -34.36 3.99
N ASN A 335 0.68 -35.19 4.96
CA ASN A 335 2.04 -35.16 5.52
C ASN A 335 3.13 -35.49 4.48
N ALA A 336 2.83 -36.40 3.53
CA ALA A 336 3.77 -36.79 2.49
C ALA A 336 4.16 -35.64 1.57
N GLN A 337 3.21 -34.79 1.25
CA GLN A 337 3.42 -33.63 0.37
C GLN A 337 4.07 -32.45 1.09
N ARG A 338 3.78 -32.27 2.36
CA ARG A 338 4.26 -31.13 3.16
C ARG A 338 5.70 -31.32 3.66
N LYS A 339 6.12 -32.57 4.01
CA LYS A 339 7.47 -32.83 4.53
C LYS A 339 8.60 -32.39 3.58
N PRO A 340 8.56 -32.64 2.25
CA PRO A 340 9.56 -32.13 1.32
C PRO A 340 9.64 -30.63 1.31
N PHE A 341 8.50 -29.94 1.28
CA PHE A 341 8.44 -28.46 1.34
C PHE A 341 9.09 -27.93 2.63
N ILE A 342 8.75 -28.50 3.79
CA ILE A 342 9.31 -28.06 5.09
C ILE A 342 10.84 -28.23 5.12
N ARG A 343 11.37 -29.34 4.62
CA ARG A 343 12.83 -29.59 4.59
C ARG A 343 13.53 -28.61 3.68
N PHE A 344 12.97 -28.40 2.49
CA PHE A 344 13.55 -27.53 1.49
C PHE A 344 13.51 -26.06 1.94
N ALA A 345 12.38 -25.58 2.45
CA ALA A 345 12.23 -24.24 3.00
C ALA A 345 13.14 -24.01 4.24
N ALA A 346 13.35 -25.02 5.09
CA ALA A 346 14.26 -24.89 6.23
C ALA A 346 15.72 -24.73 5.78
N LEU A 347 16.16 -25.47 4.75
CA LEU A 347 17.49 -25.32 4.17
C LEU A 347 17.68 -23.95 3.50
N GLU A 348 16.67 -23.49 2.75
CA GLU A 348 16.68 -22.18 2.13
C GLU A 348 16.78 -21.06 3.18
N ILE A 349 16.03 -21.16 4.29
CA ILE A 349 16.11 -20.21 5.42
C ILE A 349 17.52 -20.21 6.03
N PHE A 350 18.17 -21.37 6.15
CA PHE A 350 19.53 -21.45 6.66
C PHE A 350 20.51 -20.70 5.76
N ILE A 351 20.41 -20.87 4.44
CA ILE A 351 21.23 -20.17 3.44
C ILE A 351 20.93 -18.66 3.48
N MET A 352 19.65 -18.27 3.58
CA MET A 352 19.26 -16.86 3.73
C MET A 352 19.86 -16.23 5.00
N ALA A 353 19.82 -16.94 6.12
CA ALA A 353 20.41 -16.48 7.38
C ALA A 353 21.93 -16.27 7.27
N ALA A 354 22.64 -17.23 6.65
CA ALA A 354 24.07 -17.10 6.36
C ALA A 354 24.35 -15.89 5.43
N THR A 355 23.53 -15.70 4.39
CA THR A 355 23.63 -14.54 3.48
C THR A 355 23.42 -13.20 4.18
N ILE A 356 22.49 -13.13 5.15
CA ILE A 356 22.29 -11.94 6.00
C ILE A 356 23.58 -11.66 6.82
N GLY A 357 24.18 -12.69 7.42
CA GLY A 357 25.43 -12.55 8.15
C GLY A 357 26.57 -12.02 7.27
N ILE A 358 26.74 -12.60 6.08
CA ILE A 358 27.70 -12.13 5.07
C ILE A 358 27.43 -10.66 4.67
N ALA A 359 26.15 -10.30 4.50
CA ALA A 359 25.77 -8.94 4.14
C ALA A 359 26.08 -7.92 5.25
N VAL A 360 25.89 -8.30 6.51
CA VAL A 360 26.19 -7.45 7.68
C VAL A 360 27.69 -7.14 7.79
N SER A 361 28.56 -8.09 7.48
CA SER A 361 30.02 -7.89 7.55
C SER A 361 30.52 -6.88 6.52
N LEU A 362 29.86 -6.73 5.36
CA LEU A 362 30.21 -5.74 4.35
C LEU A 362 30.17 -4.29 4.88
N GLY A 363 29.31 -4.01 5.83
CA GLY A 363 29.21 -2.68 6.45
C GLY A 363 30.41 -2.31 7.33
N ARG A 364 31.36 -3.22 7.54
CA ARG A 364 32.61 -2.99 8.30
C ARG A 364 33.87 -3.10 7.46
N ILE A 365 33.74 -3.50 6.21
CA ILE A 365 34.87 -3.60 5.27
C ILE A 365 34.86 -2.34 4.41
N PRO A 366 35.93 -1.53 4.41
CA PRO A 366 36.00 -0.35 3.56
C PRO A 366 35.94 -0.75 2.08
N PRO A 367 35.16 -0.04 1.25
CA PRO A 367 35.16 -0.29 -0.18
C PRO A 367 36.53 0.09 -0.80
N PRO A 368 37.00 -0.62 -1.83
CA PRO A 368 38.31 -0.38 -2.42
C PRO A 368 38.36 0.87 -3.34
N ILE A 369 37.21 1.39 -3.74
CA ILE A 369 37.21 2.65 -4.49
C ILE A 369 37.75 3.71 -3.55
N GLU A 370 38.95 4.20 -3.88
CA GLU A 370 39.53 5.38 -3.23
C GLU A 370 38.50 6.50 -3.30
N GLN A 371 38.13 7.04 -2.15
CA GLN A 371 37.32 8.25 -2.10
C GLN A 371 38.07 9.27 -2.94
N VAL A 372 37.50 9.64 -4.08
CA VAL A 372 38.13 10.62 -4.98
C VAL A 372 38.38 11.85 -4.13
N ILE A 373 39.67 12.20 -3.98
CA ILE A 373 40.15 13.28 -3.10
C ILE A 373 39.52 14.64 -3.50
N ASP A 374 38.92 14.71 -4.68
CA ASP A 374 38.34 15.90 -5.31
C ASP A 374 36.81 15.87 -5.40
N LEU A 375 36.09 15.29 -4.40
CA LEU A 375 34.62 15.41 -4.33
C LEU A 375 34.22 16.89 -4.09
N THR A 376 33.37 17.41 -4.97
CA THR A 376 32.80 18.73 -4.77
C THR A 376 31.75 18.68 -3.63
N GLN A 377 31.45 19.84 -3.03
CA GLN A 377 30.38 19.91 -2.02
C GLN A 377 29.04 19.42 -2.58
N GLN A 378 28.79 19.64 -3.87
CA GLN A 378 27.59 19.12 -4.54
C GLN A 378 27.58 17.59 -4.60
N ASP A 379 28.71 16.93 -4.89
CA ASP A 379 28.80 15.47 -4.90
C ASP A 379 28.48 14.86 -3.52
N VAL A 380 28.91 15.56 -2.47
CA VAL A 380 28.67 15.15 -1.08
C VAL A 380 27.20 15.37 -0.67
N LEU A 381 26.60 16.50 -1.05
CA LEU A 381 25.26 16.90 -0.60
C LEU A 381 24.15 16.41 -1.52
N LEU A 382 24.37 16.36 -2.84
CA LEU A 382 23.39 15.96 -3.83
C LEU A 382 23.60 14.55 -4.39
N GLY A 383 24.87 14.09 -4.40
CA GLY A 383 25.28 12.88 -5.10
C GLY A 383 25.65 13.09 -6.58
N TYR A 384 25.62 14.33 -7.08
CA TYR A 384 25.94 14.73 -8.45
C TYR A 384 26.29 16.20 -8.54
N THR A 385 27.00 16.60 -9.60
CA THR A 385 27.42 17.98 -9.83
C THR A 385 26.56 18.68 -10.90
N LEU A 386 26.19 19.93 -10.67
CA LEU A 386 25.50 20.83 -11.58
C LEU A 386 26.48 21.93 -12.02
N THR A 387 26.90 21.90 -13.26
CA THR A 387 27.91 22.84 -13.80
C THR A 387 27.34 24.08 -14.44
N GLU A 388 26.05 24.12 -14.73
CA GLU A 388 25.39 25.19 -15.46
C GLU A 388 24.03 25.54 -14.83
N PRO A 389 23.56 26.80 -14.96
CA PRO A 389 22.28 27.24 -14.37
C PRO A 389 21.07 26.53 -14.99
N PRO A 390 19.93 26.43 -14.27
CA PRO A 390 18.74 25.80 -14.79
C PRO A 390 18.20 26.54 -16.02
N SER A 391 17.73 25.77 -16.99
CA SER A 391 17.02 26.28 -18.16
C SER A 391 15.94 25.30 -18.60
N ILE A 392 14.93 25.80 -19.32
CA ILE A 392 13.88 24.94 -19.87
C ILE A 392 14.46 23.81 -20.72
N GLY A 393 15.48 24.09 -21.55
CA GLY A 393 16.16 23.08 -22.36
C GLY A 393 16.78 21.97 -21.49
N ARG A 394 17.46 22.34 -20.41
CA ARG A 394 18.11 21.39 -19.50
C ARG A 394 17.12 20.53 -18.74
N TYR A 395 15.95 21.04 -18.39
CA TYR A 395 14.91 20.21 -17.78
C TYR A 395 14.51 19.01 -18.67
N PHE A 396 14.66 19.12 -20.00
CA PHE A 396 14.34 18.03 -20.92
C PHE A 396 15.55 17.25 -21.41
N THR A 397 16.75 17.82 -21.41
CA THR A 397 17.97 17.16 -21.96
C THR A 397 18.77 16.42 -20.91
N MET A 398 18.71 16.86 -19.64
CA MET A 398 19.38 16.14 -18.55
C MET A 398 18.46 15.01 -18.05
N PHE A 399 19.06 13.87 -17.77
CA PHE A 399 18.31 12.71 -17.28
C PHE A 399 19.14 11.95 -16.22
N ARG A 400 18.55 11.78 -15.03
CA ARG A 400 19.05 10.96 -13.93
C ARG A 400 17.90 10.17 -13.34
N LEU A 401 17.83 8.86 -13.62
CA LEU A 401 16.71 8.02 -13.21
C LEU A 401 16.57 7.99 -11.69
N ASP A 402 15.48 8.52 -11.17
CA ASP A 402 15.11 8.31 -9.75
C ASP A 402 14.71 6.86 -9.52
N LEU A 403 15.41 6.16 -8.60
CA LEU A 403 15.19 4.74 -8.36
C LEU A 403 13.95 4.44 -7.50
N ILE A 404 13.31 5.43 -6.88
CA ILE A 404 12.07 5.27 -6.12
C ILE A 404 10.86 5.67 -6.96
N PHE A 405 10.74 6.95 -7.31
CA PHE A 405 9.56 7.47 -8.01
C PHE A 405 9.62 7.22 -9.51
N GLY A 406 10.80 7.33 -10.12
CA GLY A 406 11.00 7.03 -11.54
C GLY A 406 10.78 5.55 -11.84
N VAL A 407 11.39 4.65 -11.07
CA VAL A 407 11.12 3.20 -11.18
C VAL A 407 9.67 2.91 -10.79
N GLY A 408 9.13 3.58 -9.75
CA GLY A 408 7.73 3.50 -9.37
C GLY A 408 6.78 3.82 -10.52
N ALA A 409 7.03 4.90 -11.27
CA ALA A 409 6.25 5.28 -12.45
C ALA A 409 6.25 4.17 -13.53
N ILE A 410 7.41 3.58 -13.79
CA ILE A 410 7.55 2.47 -14.75
C ILE A 410 6.77 1.23 -14.29
N LEU A 411 6.88 0.85 -13.01
CA LEU A 411 6.16 -0.29 -12.45
C LEU A 411 4.65 -0.06 -12.42
N LEU A 412 4.19 1.14 -12.08
CA LEU A 412 2.78 1.52 -12.09
C LEU A 412 2.21 1.48 -13.52
N GLN A 413 2.99 1.95 -14.51
CA GLN A 413 2.61 1.87 -15.92
C GLN A 413 2.52 0.42 -16.39
N ALA A 414 3.49 -0.42 -16.06
CA ALA A 414 3.50 -1.84 -16.40
C ALA A 414 2.30 -2.59 -15.77
N GLY A 415 2.00 -2.31 -14.50
CA GLY A 415 0.86 -2.88 -13.78
C GLY A 415 -0.48 -2.48 -14.39
N TYR A 416 -0.65 -1.22 -14.75
CA TYR A 416 -1.86 -0.74 -15.42
C TYR A 416 -2.02 -1.36 -16.82
N MET A 417 -0.93 -1.44 -17.59
CA MET A 417 -0.92 -2.08 -18.90
C MET A 417 -1.28 -3.57 -18.81
N TRP A 418 -0.73 -4.28 -17.83
CA TRP A 418 -1.10 -5.68 -17.55
C TRP A 418 -2.59 -5.81 -17.22
N ALA A 419 -3.13 -4.94 -16.39
CA ALA A 419 -4.53 -4.94 -16.02
C ALA A 419 -5.44 -4.65 -17.24
N TRP A 420 -5.08 -3.64 -18.03
CA TRP A 420 -5.79 -3.31 -19.26
C TRP A 420 -5.78 -4.45 -20.30
N LEU A 421 -4.62 -5.06 -20.55
CA LEU A 421 -4.49 -6.22 -21.43
C LEU A 421 -5.29 -7.42 -20.91
N SER A 422 -5.32 -7.63 -19.60
CA SER A 422 -6.07 -8.72 -18.95
C SER A 422 -7.58 -8.59 -19.18
N ILE A 423 -8.15 -7.39 -19.03
CA ILE A 423 -9.60 -7.17 -19.27
C ILE A 423 -9.92 -7.21 -20.78
N ARG A 424 -9.04 -6.70 -21.64
CA ARG A 424 -9.20 -6.73 -23.09
C ARG A 424 -9.25 -8.16 -23.63
N LYS A 425 -8.39 -9.07 -23.11
CA LYS A 425 -8.43 -10.52 -23.44
C LYS A 425 -9.76 -11.18 -23.07
N ARG A 426 -10.48 -10.62 -22.08
CA ARG A 426 -11.82 -11.08 -21.64
C ARG A 426 -12.98 -10.39 -22.37
N GLY A 427 -12.72 -9.58 -23.40
CA GLY A 427 -13.73 -8.84 -24.16
C GLY A 427 -14.36 -7.67 -23.40
N ILE A 428 -13.75 -7.21 -22.29
CA ILE A 428 -14.28 -6.09 -21.51
C ILE A 428 -13.74 -4.78 -22.09
N GLU A 429 -14.64 -3.90 -22.50
CA GLU A 429 -14.29 -2.58 -23.03
C GLU A 429 -13.77 -1.66 -21.92
N TRP A 430 -12.70 -0.93 -22.25
CA TRP A 430 -12.11 0.11 -21.42
C TRP A 430 -11.81 1.35 -22.25
N PRO A 431 -12.28 2.54 -21.83
CA PRO A 431 -12.05 3.77 -22.59
C PRO A 431 -10.55 4.07 -22.72
N ILE A 432 -10.08 4.20 -23.97
CA ILE A 432 -8.66 4.48 -24.26
C ILE A 432 -8.18 5.79 -23.60
N GLN A 433 -9.08 6.77 -23.44
CA GLN A 433 -8.78 8.04 -22.76
C GLN A 433 -8.25 7.84 -21.32
N ARG A 434 -8.75 6.82 -20.61
CA ARG A 434 -8.24 6.51 -19.25
C ARG A 434 -6.82 5.97 -19.27
N LEU A 435 -6.47 5.17 -20.28
CA LEU A 435 -5.09 4.72 -20.47
C LEU A 435 -4.18 5.91 -20.80
N ILE A 436 -4.63 6.82 -21.65
CA ILE A 436 -3.88 8.04 -22.01
C ILE A 436 -3.61 8.89 -20.75
N TRP A 437 -4.63 9.15 -19.95
CA TRP A 437 -4.47 9.93 -18.70
C TRP A 437 -3.52 9.26 -17.71
N TRP A 438 -3.65 7.95 -17.52
CA TRP A 438 -2.74 7.21 -16.65
C TRP A 438 -1.28 7.28 -17.14
N THR A 439 -1.08 7.10 -18.44
CA THR A 439 0.27 7.19 -19.05
C THR A 439 0.81 8.61 -18.93
N ALA A 440 -0.01 9.63 -19.17
CA ALA A 440 0.39 11.03 -18.98
C ALA A 440 0.85 11.28 -17.54
N GLY A 441 0.11 10.76 -16.54
CA GLY A 441 0.51 10.88 -15.13
C GLY A 441 1.85 10.22 -14.82
N ASN A 442 2.11 9.03 -15.34
CA ASN A 442 3.39 8.34 -15.12
C ASN A 442 4.55 9.01 -15.89
N VAL A 443 4.31 9.52 -17.10
CA VAL A 443 5.31 10.29 -17.83
C VAL A 443 5.62 11.60 -17.11
N THR A 444 4.61 12.28 -16.59
CA THR A 444 4.79 13.50 -15.79
C THR A 444 5.55 13.22 -14.49
N LEU A 445 5.26 12.09 -13.81
CA LEU A 445 6.01 11.68 -12.61
C LEU A 445 7.47 11.40 -12.96
N LEU A 446 7.73 10.62 -14.02
CA LEU A 446 9.07 10.31 -14.48
C LEU A 446 9.83 11.58 -14.85
N PHE A 447 9.18 12.52 -15.56
CA PHE A 447 9.77 13.82 -15.88
C PHE A 447 10.10 14.61 -14.61
N ALA A 448 9.15 14.76 -13.68
CA ALA A 448 9.36 15.56 -12.47
C ALA A 448 10.50 15.04 -11.58
N THR A 449 10.74 13.71 -11.57
CA THR A 449 11.69 13.10 -10.64
C THR A 449 12.99 12.65 -11.28
N SER A 450 13.01 12.39 -12.60
CA SER A 450 14.17 11.79 -13.27
C SER A 450 14.77 12.65 -14.37
N SER A 451 14.20 13.82 -14.66
CA SER A 451 14.77 14.77 -15.62
C SER A 451 15.67 15.81 -14.94
N GLY A 452 16.18 16.76 -15.70
CA GLY A 452 16.89 17.92 -15.15
C GLY A 452 16.07 18.67 -14.11
N LEU A 453 14.72 18.71 -14.20
CA LEU A 453 13.89 19.29 -13.16
C LEU A 453 14.10 18.55 -11.83
N GLY A 454 14.12 17.23 -11.82
CA GLY A 454 14.38 16.42 -10.62
C GLY A 454 15.78 16.70 -10.04
N MET A 455 16.77 16.90 -10.87
CA MET A 455 18.13 17.23 -10.42
C MET A 455 18.20 18.65 -9.81
N TYR A 456 17.65 19.66 -10.48
CA TYR A 456 17.68 21.02 -9.94
C TYR A 456 16.76 21.22 -8.73
N SER A 457 15.74 20.40 -8.56
CA SER A 457 14.79 20.54 -7.43
C SER A 457 15.41 20.29 -6.05
N MET A 458 16.46 19.45 -5.96
CA MET A 458 17.24 19.30 -4.74
C MET A 458 18.17 20.49 -4.49
N ALA A 459 18.57 21.17 -5.54
CA ALA A 459 19.64 22.17 -5.53
C ALA A 459 19.16 23.61 -5.44
N MET A 460 17.91 23.89 -5.82
CA MET A 460 17.37 25.25 -5.90
C MET A 460 15.89 25.32 -5.57
N PHE A 461 15.48 26.36 -4.86
CA PHE A 461 14.12 26.51 -4.36
C PHE A 461 13.05 26.72 -5.46
N GLY A 462 13.34 27.44 -6.53
CA GLY A 462 12.41 27.61 -7.67
C GLY A 462 12.02 26.29 -8.35
N PRO A 463 12.99 25.48 -8.85
CA PRO A 463 12.73 24.14 -9.37
C PRO A 463 12.12 23.18 -8.34
N HIS A 464 12.47 23.30 -7.06
CA HIS A 464 11.87 22.52 -5.96
C HIS A 464 10.36 22.74 -5.88
N MET A 465 9.92 24.00 -5.86
CA MET A 465 8.50 24.31 -5.81
C MET A 465 7.77 23.90 -7.09
N LEU A 466 8.41 24.01 -8.26
CA LEU A 466 7.84 23.52 -9.52
C LEU A 466 7.61 22.00 -9.47
N GLN A 467 8.61 21.24 -9.02
CA GLN A 467 8.47 19.80 -8.85
C GLN A 467 7.31 19.46 -7.92
N HIS A 468 7.21 20.11 -6.76
CA HIS A 468 6.17 19.82 -5.77
C HIS A 468 4.75 20.18 -6.25
N VAL A 469 4.59 21.26 -7.00
CA VAL A 469 3.31 21.58 -7.66
C VAL A 469 2.93 20.50 -8.67
N ILE A 470 3.87 20.03 -9.49
CA ILE A 470 3.62 18.93 -10.43
C ILE A 470 3.22 17.64 -9.69
N LEU A 471 3.93 17.28 -8.62
CA LEU A 471 3.71 16.06 -7.85
C LEU A 471 2.40 16.09 -7.04
N SER A 472 2.01 17.25 -6.53
CA SER A 472 0.78 17.40 -5.73
C SER A 472 -0.48 17.59 -6.56
N MET A 473 -0.36 18.10 -7.80
CA MET A 473 -1.51 18.50 -8.60
C MET A 473 -1.58 17.77 -9.95
N ALA A 474 -0.58 17.91 -10.83
CA ALA A 474 -0.67 17.37 -12.19
C ALA A 474 -0.70 15.83 -12.20
N VAL A 475 0.26 15.19 -11.54
CA VAL A 475 0.34 13.73 -11.47
C VAL A 475 -0.92 13.11 -10.87
N PRO A 476 -1.42 13.55 -9.70
CA PRO A 476 -2.64 13.02 -9.11
C PRO A 476 -3.90 13.20 -9.96
N VAL A 477 -4.08 14.36 -10.60
CA VAL A 477 -5.21 14.59 -11.50
C VAL A 477 -5.21 13.57 -12.65
N PHE A 478 -4.07 13.37 -13.30
CA PHE A 478 -3.95 12.41 -14.39
C PHE A 478 -4.19 10.97 -13.92
N TRP A 479 -3.66 10.59 -12.76
CA TRP A 479 -3.88 9.26 -12.20
C TRP A 479 -5.34 9.00 -11.85
N VAL A 480 -6.03 9.96 -11.23
CA VAL A 480 -7.45 9.83 -10.89
C VAL A 480 -8.31 9.74 -12.15
N LEU A 481 -8.01 10.52 -13.20
CA LEU A 481 -8.69 10.41 -14.51
C LEU A 481 -8.46 9.05 -15.19
N GLY A 482 -7.33 8.40 -14.92
CA GLY A 482 -7.04 7.03 -15.37
C GLY A 482 -7.95 5.97 -14.76
N GLY A 483 -8.53 6.20 -13.58
CA GLY A 483 -9.44 5.27 -12.90
C GLY A 483 -8.80 3.93 -12.52
N PRO A 484 -7.63 3.91 -11.85
CA PRO A 484 -6.86 2.69 -11.60
C PRO A 484 -7.58 1.69 -10.70
N MET A 485 -8.33 2.16 -9.70
CA MET A 485 -9.05 1.29 -8.77
C MET A 485 -10.14 0.49 -9.49
N THR A 486 -10.92 1.15 -10.36
CA THR A 486 -11.95 0.49 -11.18
C THR A 486 -11.33 -0.51 -12.14
N LEU A 487 -10.19 -0.17 -12.78
CA LEU A 487 -9.49 -1.08 -13.67
C LEU A 487 -9.01 -2.34 -12.93
N LEU A 488 -8.35 -2.17 -11.79
CA LEU A 488 -7.85 -3.28 -10.98
C LEU A 488 -8.99 -4.17 -10.46
N LEU A 489 -10.11 -3.60 -10.00
CA LEU A 489 -11.28 -4.36 -9.58
C LEU A 489 -11.90 -5.20 -10.71
N ARG A 490 -11.77 -4.78 -11.98
CA ARG A 490 -12.21 -5.54 -13.16
C ARG A 490 -11.16 -6.55 -13.62
N ALA A 491 -9.86 -6.23 -13.46
CA ALA A 491 -8.76 -7.08 -13.92
C ALA A 491 -8.52 -8.27 -12.99
N LEU A 492 -8.60 -8.05 -11.69
CA LEU A 492 -8.32 -9.06 -10.69
C LEU A 492 -9.47 -10.07 -10.54
N PRO A 493 -9.17 -11.37 -10.42
CA PRO A 493 -10.20 -12.41 -10.23
C PRO A 493 -10.84 -12.29 -8.84
N ALA A 494 -12.14 -12.55 -8.77
CA ALA A 494 -12.86 -12.67 -7.50
C ALA A 494 -12.53 -14.00 -6.82
N ALA A 495 -12.41 -13.99 -5.48
CA ALA A 495 -12.12 -15.20 -4.69
C ALA A 495 -13.27 -16.21 -4.65
N GLY A 496 -14.48 -15.84 -5.11
CA GLY A 496 -15.68 -16.67 -4.99
C GLY A 496 -16.27 -16.65 -3.56
N ARG A 497 -17.44 -17.28 -3.40
CA ARG A 497 -18.24 -17.19 -2.17
C ARG A 497 -17.57 -17.80 -0.93
N ASN A 498 -16.74 -18.84 -1.13
CA ASN A 498 -16.02 -19.56 -0.07
C ASN A 498 -14.50 -19.53 -0.27
N GLY A 499 -14.00 -18.66 -1.16
CA GLY A 499 -12.58 -18.57 -1.47
C GLY A 499 -11.78 -17.76 -0.45
N VAL A 500 -10.48 -18.04 -0.37
CA VAL A 500 -9.55 -17.22 0.43
C VAL A 500 -9.41 -15.85 -0.22
N PRO A 501 -9.58 -14.73 0.53
CA PRO A 501 -9.45 -13.39 0.00
C PRO A 501 -8.17 -13.20 -0.82
N GLY A 502 -8.31 -12.57 -1.98
CA GLY A 502 -7.21 -12.27 -2.89
C GLY A 502 -6.99 -10.77 -3.05
N PRO A 503 -6.13 -10.36 -4.01
CA PRO A 503 -5.83 -8.95 -4.24
C PRO A 503 -7.05 -8.06 -4.51
N ARG A 504 -8.09 -8.63 -5.14
CA ARG A 504 -9.34 -7.90 -5.39
C ARG A 504 -10.09 -7.58 -4.11
N GLU A 505 -10.24 -8.57 -3.23
CA GLU A 505 -10.92 -8.42 -1.94
C GLU A 505 -10.13 -7.48 -1.02
N TRP A 506 -8.79 -7.54 -1.04
CA TRP A 506 -7.95 -6.60 -0.30
C TRP A 506 -8.14 -5.16 -0.78
N LEU A 507 -8.23 -4.96 -2.10
CA LEU A 507 -8.51 -3.64 -2.68
C LEU A 507 -9.88 -3.11 -2.24
N VAL A 508 -10.92 -3.96 -2.24
CA VAL A 508 -12.27 -3.60 -1.76
C VAL A 508 -12.23 -3.20 -0.28
N VAL A 509 -11.52 -3.96 0.55
CA VAL A 509 -11.34 -3.66 1.97
C VAL A 509 -10.57 -2.36 2.16
N PHE A 510 -9.48 -2.14 1.39
CA PHE A 510 -8.70 -0.90 1.43
C PHE A 510 -9.57 0.32 1.10
N ILE A 511 -10.39 0.26 0.05
CA ILE A 511 -11.28 1.36 -0.31
C ILE A 511 -12.32 1.64 0.79
N ASN A 512 -12.90 0.59 1.41
CA ASN A 512 -14.07 0.73 2.28
C ASN A 512 -13.76 0.75 3.79
N ASN A 513 -12.49 0.66 4.21
CA ASN A 513 -12.15 0.65 5.62
C ASN A 513 -12.40 2.01 6.32
N PRO A 514 -12.52 2.04 7.66
CA PRO A 514 -12.75 3.29 8.39
C PRO A 514 -11.66 4.35 8.19
N PHE A 515 -10.40 3.93 8.02
CA PHE A 515 -9.28 4.83 7.80
C PHE A 515 -9.38 5.52 6.43
N SER A 516 -9.65 4.76 5.36
CA SER A 516 -9.89 5.35 4.04
C SER A 516 -11.10 6.28 4.03
N ARG A 517 -12.19 5.91 4.75
CA ARG A 517 -13.35 6.79 4.92
C ARG A 517 -13.04 8.08 5.68
N PHE A 518 -12.12 8.03 6.64
CA PHE A 518 -11.64 9.22 7.35
C PHE A 518 -10.80 10.10 6.42
N LEU A 519 -9.79 9.54 5.74
CA LEU A 519 -8.92 10.28 4.83
C LEU A 519 -9.67 10.88 3.63
N THR A 520 -10.70 10.21 3.14
CA THR A 520 -11.55 10.69 2.04
C THR A 520 -12.72 11.57 2.51
N HIS A 521 -12.75 11.98 3.78
CA HIS A 521 -13.67 13.02 4.22
C HIS A 521 -13.25 14.36 3.58
N PRO A 522 -14.14 15.17 2.98
CA PRO A 522 -13.75 16.35 2.22
C PRO A 522 -12.92 17.34 3.02
N ILE A 523 -13.30 17.58 4.28
CA ILE A 523 -12.52 18.43 5.18
C ILE A 523 -11.13 17.84 5.43
N VAL A 524 -11.03 16.54 5.74
CA VAL A 524 -9.75 15.90 6.02
C VAL A 524 -8.87 15.88 4.77
N ALA A 525 -9.43 15.50 3.61
CA ALA A 525 -8.71 15.48 2.35
C ALA A 525 -8.21 16.88 1.94
N GLY A 526 -9.04 17.92 2.11
CA GLY A 526 -8.64 19.30 1.87
C GLY A 526 -7.62 19.82 2.88
N THR A 527 -7.87 19.59 4.17
CA THR A 527 -6.97 20.06 5.24
C THR A 527 -5.57 19.42 5.11
N GLN A 528 -5.46 18.09 4.91
CA GLN A 528 -4.16 17.45 4.74
C GLN A 528 -3.39 17.98 3.52
N PHE A 529 -4.10 18.29 2.44
CA PHE A 529 -3.50 18.85 1.23
C PHE A 529 -2.93 20.25 1.49
N VAL A 530 -3.70 21.14 2.12
CA VAL A 530 -3.28 22.52 2.41
C VAL A 530 -2.28 22.59 3.56
N VAL A 531 -2.61 21.96 4.71
CA VAL A 531 -1.76 22.01 5.90
C VAL A 531 -0.39 21.40 5.63
N GLY A 532 -0.31 20.42 4.71
CA GLY A 532 0.96 19.85 4.27
C GLY A 532 1.92 20.93 3.74
N PHE A 533 1.45 21.89 2.93
CA PHE A 533 2.26 23.00 2.45
C PHE A 533 2.63 23.97 3.57
N TYR A 534 1.63 24.46 4.31
CA TYR A 534 1.85 25.45 5.37
C TYR A 534 2.77 24.92 6.48
N TYR A 535 2.49 23.71 6.97
CA TYR A 535 3.28 23.12 8.05
C TYR A 535 4.71 22.82 7.61
N LEU A 536 4.90 22.34 6.38
CA LEU A 536 6.22 22.01 5.86
C LEU A 536 7.09 23.27 5.70
N TYR A 537 6.59 24.31 4.99
CA TYR A 537 7.41 25.44 4.59
C TYR A 537 7.42 26.62 5.58
N LEU A 538 6.39 26.75 6.41
CA LEU A 538 6.27 27.86 7.38
C LEU A 538 6.62 27.41 8.82
N SER A 539 7.27 26.25 8.97
CA SER A 539 7.81 25.80 10.25
C SER A 539 9.30 25.42 10.09
N PRO A 540 10.06 25.26 11.17
CA PRO A 540 11.46 24.81 11.11
C PRO A 540 11.64 23.40 10.49
N LEU A 541 10.55 22.73 10.12
CA LEU A 541 10.60 21.39 9.55
C LEU A 541 11.29 21.40 8.18
N PHE A 542 11.04 22.41 7.34
CA PHE A 542 11.65 22.47 6.02
C PHE A 542 13.18 22.55 6.12
N ASP A 543 13.71 23.45 6.96
CA ASP A 543 15.15 23.59 7.17
C ASP A 543 15.80 22.31 7.73
N ALA A 544 15.05 21.58 8.57
CA ALA A 544 15.53 20.33 9.15
C ALA A 544 15.59 19.16 8.18
N ILE A 545 14.77 19.15 7.11
CA ILE A 545 14.64 17.96 6.25
C ILE A 545 14.96 18.21 4.77
N ALA A 546 14.98 19.45 4.30
CA ALA A 546 15.12 19.74 2.85
C ALA A 546 16.53 19.44 2.33
N GLY A 547 17.57 19.59 3.15
CA GLY A 547 18.94 19.20 2.83
C GLY A 547 19.20 17.69 2.91
N GLU A 548 18.27 16.93 3.51
CA GLU A 548 18.43 15.50 3.70
C GLU A 548 17.74 14.72 2.55
N HIS A 549 18.45 13.78 1.92
CA HIS A 549 17.88 12.95 0.85
C HIS A 549 16.56 12.25 1.25
N ALA A 550 16.54 11.71 2.49
CA ALA A 550 15.33 11.10 3.04
C ALA A 550 14.16 12.07 3.23
N GLY A 551 14.47 13.29 3.68
CA GLY A 551 13.49 14.34 3.85
C GLY A 551 12.82 14.69 2.52
N HIS A 552 13.61 14.84 1.45
CA HIS A 552 13.09 15.11 0.11
C HIS A 552 12.23 13.96 -0.44
N LEU A 553 12.65 12.70 -0.25
CA LEU A 553 11.82 11.53 -0.59
C LEU A 553 10.48 11.54 0.16
N PHE A 554 10.50 11.89 1.45
CA PHE A 554 9.29 12.01 2.26
C PHE A 554 8.36 13.11 1.75
N MET A 555 8.90 14.30 1.42
CA MET A 555 8.14 15.41 0.86
C MET A 555 7.46 15.01 -0.46
N MET A 556 8.20 14.43 -1.41
CA MET A 556 7.65 13.96 -2.68
C MET A 556 6.52 12.94 -2.47
N LEU A 557 6.72 11.95 -1.60
CA LEU A 557 5.71 10.94 -1.29
C LEU A 557 4.45 11.57 -0.66
N HIS A 558 4.65 12.50 0.28
CA HIS A 558 3.55 13.24 0.92
C HIS A 558 2.71 13.99 -0.11
N PHE A 559 3.33 14.77 -1.00
CA PHE A 559 2.61 15.55 -2.00
C PHE A 559 1.86 14.68 -3.02
N ILE A 560 2.45 13.58 -3.46
CA ILE A 560 1.76 12.63 -4.36
C ILE A 560 0.53 12.02 -3.67
N ILE A 561 0.67 11.55 -2.43
CA ILE A 561 -0.42 10.88 -1.71
C ILE A 561 -1.52 11.88 -1.35
N SER A 562 -1.16 13.04 -0.79
CA SER A 562 -2.13 14.06 -0.39
C SER A 562 -2.92 14.58 -1.58
N GLY A 563 -2.24 14.87 -2.70
CA GLY A 563 -2.87 15.24 -3.96
C GLY A 563 -3.78 14.15 -4.51
N TYR A 564 -3.33 12.88 -4.52
CA TYR A 564 -4.14 11.77 -5.01
C TYR A 564 -5.43 11.60 -4.19
N ILE A 565 -5.35 11.64 -2.86
CA ILE A 565 -6.52 11.53 -1.98
C ILE A 565 -7.48 12.69 -2.24
N PHE A 566 -6.97 13.93 -2.31
CA PHE A 566 -7.77 15.12 -2.58
C PHE A 566 -8.52 15.01 -3.91
N TYR A 567 -7.81 14.79 -5.02
CA TYR A 567 -8.43 14.70 -6.34
C TYR A 567 -9.30 13.46 -6.54
N TRP A 568 -9.00 12.34 -5.85
CA TRP A 568 -9.88 11.18 -5.84
C TRP A 568 -11.26 11.51 -5.30
N VAL A 569 -11.32 12.28 -4.19
CA VAL A 569 -12.57 12.74 -3.58
C VAL A 569 -13.32 13.72 -4.49
N ILE A 570 -12.61 14.66 -5.10
CA ILE A 570 -13.20 15.73 -5.91
C ILE A 570 -13.66 15.23 -7.28
N ILE A 571 -12.78 14.61 -8.06
CA ILE A 571 -13.06 14.19 -9.44
C ILE A 571 -14.01 12.99 -9.43
N GLY A 572 -13.75 11.96 -8.57
CA GLY A 572 -14.67 10.86 -8.36
C GLY A 572 -14.87 9.95 -9.57
N VAL A 573 -13.83 9.72 -10.39
CA VAL A 573 -13.87 8.76 -11.52
C VAL A 573 -13.94 7.32 -10.99
N ASP A 574 -13.16 7.03 -9.97
CA ASP A 574 -13.22 5.78 -9.23
C ASP A 574 -14.24 5.86 -8.09
N ALA A 575 -14.82 4.70 -7.72
CA ALA A 575 -15.72 4.62 -6.57
C ALA A 575 -15.00 5.09 -5.29
N ALA A 576 -15.43 6.22 -4.77
CA ALA A 576 -14.94 6.72 -3.49
C ALA A 576 -15.79 6.14 -2.34
N PRO A 577 -15.22 6.01 -1.12
CA PRO A 577 -15.96 5.53 0.06
C PRO A 577 -17.19 6.39 0.43
N ARG A 578 -17.21 7.65 -0.03
CA ARG A 578 -18.31 8.60 0.16
C ARG A 578 -18.66 9.30 -1.15
N ASN A 579 -19.95 9.37 -1.45
CA ASN A 579 -20.45 10.19 -2.54
C ASN A 579 -20.77 11.59 -2.00
N LEU A 580 -20.02 12.59 -2.48
CA LEU A 580 -20.24 13.99 -2.11
C LEU A 580 -21.20 14.65 -3.09
N SER A 581 -22.02 15.58 -2.58
CA SER A 581 -22.83 16.43 -3.44
C SER A 581 -21.92 17.33 -4.29
N PRO A 582 -22.33 17.68 -5.52
CA PRO A 582 -21.57 18.60 -6.37
C PRO A 582 -21.26 19.94 -5.71
N PHE A 583 -22.18 20.44 -4.90
CA PHE A 583 -22.00 21.68 -4.16
C PHE A 583 -20.84 21.62 -3.15
N ILE A 584 -20.76 20.54 -2.35
CA ILE A 584 -19.67 20.34 -1.37
C ILE A 584 -18.31 20.25 -2.10
N LYS A 585 -18.26 19.55 -3.23
CA LYS A 585 -17.04 19.46 -4.04
C LYS A 585 -16.60 20.85 -4.55
N MET A 586 -17.53 21.65 -5.08
CA MET A 586 -17.25 23.01 -5.52
C MET A 586 -16.76 23.91 -4.38
N LEU A 587 -17.44 23.86 -3.23
CA LEU A 587 -17.05 24.62 -2.04
C LEU A 587 -15.64 24.24 -1.57
N THR A 588 -15.32 22.95 -1.57
CA THR A 588 -13.98 22.46 -1.22
C THR A 588 -12.93 22.96 -2.20
N LEU A 589 -13.22 22.94 -3.52
CA LEU A 589 -12.30 23.48 -4.54
C LEU A 589 -12.05 24.96 -4.36
N PHE A 590 -13.09 25.77 -4.15
CA PHE A 590 -12.93 27.21 -3.91
C PHE A 590 -12.10 27.53 -2.67
N ALA A 591 -12.33 26.78 -1.58
CA ALA A 591 -11.51 26.92 -0.39
C ALA A 591 -10.04 26.60 -0.69
N MET A 592 -9.78 25.53 -1.47
CA MET A 592 -8.41 25.13 -1.82
C MET A 592 -7.70 26.17 -2.69
N VAL A 593 -8.35 26.70 -3.71
CA VAL A 593 -7.82 27.79 -4.53
C VAL A 593 -7.40 28.97 -3.63
N THR A 594 -8.26 29.40 -2.74
CA THR A 594 -7.97 30.53 -1.83
C THR A 594 -6.78 30.26 -0.93
N PHE A 595 -6.75 29.11 -0.25
CA PHE A 595 -5.63 28.79 0.66
C PHE A 595 -4.33 28.58 -0.09
N HIS A 596 -4.36 27.97 -1.27
CA HIS A 596 -3.17 27.76 -2.08
C HIS A 596 -2.60 29.09 -2.61
N ALA A 597 -3.45 30.00 -3.08
CA ALA A 597 -3.05 31.34 -3.49
C ALA A 597 -2.37 32.13 -2.33
N TRP A 598 -2.98 32.10 -1.14
CA TRP A 598 -2.39 32.72 0.05
C TRP A 598 -1.04 32.12 0.41
N PHE A 599 -0.88 30.82 0.29
CA PHE A 599 0.41 30.15 0.52
C PHE A 599 1.48 30.65 -0.45
N GLY A 600 1.20 30.73 -1.75
CA GLY A 600 2.15 31.25 -2.74
C GLY A 600 2.54 32.72 -2.46
N ILE A 601 1.56 33.55 -2.10
CA ILE A 601 1.82 34.95 -1.71
C ILE A 601 2.69 35.02 -0.44
N ALA A 602 2.38 34.22 0.58
CA ALA A 602 3.18 34.15 1.81
C ALA A 602 4.63 33.78 1.50
N MET A 603 4.86 32.78 0.63
CA MET A 603 6.20 32.37 0.22
C MET A 603 7.00 33.49 -0.48
N MET A 604 6.33 34.36 -1.25
CA MET A 604 6.97 35.54 -1.89
C MET A 604 7.31 36.66 -0.90
N GLN A 605 6.70 36.68 0.29
CA GLN A 605 6.89 37.71 1.31
C GLN A 605 7.88 37.33 2.41
N ILE A 606 8.42 36.12 2.39
CA ILE A 606 9.44 35.66 3.33
C ILE A 606 10.73 36.47 3.08
N SER A 607 11.22 37.13 4.12
CA SER A 607 12.38 38.03 4.05
C SER A 607 13.72 37.31 4.05
N GLU A 608 13.78 36.12 4.64
CA GLU A 608 14.99 35.28 4.69
C GLU A 608 14.75 34.01 3.87
N PRO A 609 15.59 33.70 2.86
CA PRO A 609 15.41 32.51 2.05
C PRO A 609 15.40 31.23 2.90
N LEU A 610 14.42 30.37 2.67
CA LEU A 610 14.29 29.10 3.35
C LEU A 610 15.49 28.21 3.03
N ASN A 611 16.01 27.52 4.07
CA ASN A 611 17.15 26.62 3.98
C ASN A 611 18.41 27.24 3.34
N ALA A 612 18.62 28.56 3.57
CA ALA A 612 19.74 29.32 3.00
C ALA A 612 21.10 28.69 3.33
N GLU A 613 21.25 28.13 4.54
CA GLU A 613 22.48 27.46 4.98
C GLU A 613 22.85 26.32 4.06
N PHE A 614 21.91 25.43 3.73
CA PHE A 614 22.13 24.30 2.83
C PHE A 614 22.45 24.77 1.40
N TYR A 615 21.65 25.69 0.84
CA TYR A 615 21.85 26.16 -0.53
C TYR A 615 23.18 26.87 -0.73
N ASN A 616 23.66 27.61 0.28
CA ASN A 616 24.98 28.26 0.24
C ASN A 616 26.15 27.28 0.30
N GLN A 617 25.96 26.08 0.90
CA GLN A 617 27.00 25.06 0.94
C GLN A 617 27.22 24.38 -0.42
N LEU A 618 26.28 24.49 -1.38
CA LEU A 618 26.37 23.78 -2.66
C LEU A 618 27.44 24.34 -3.61
N ASP A 619 28.01 25.53 -3.36
CA ASP A 619 29.12 26.13 -4.09
C ASP A 619 29.03 25.99 -5.61
N PHE A 620 28.00 26.59 -6.22
CA PHE A 620 27.75 26.50 -7.65
C PHE A 620 28.80 27.27 -8.45
N PRO A 621 29.27 26.77 -9.63
CA PRO A 621 30.19 27.47 -10.52
C PRO A 621 29.52 28.65 -11.28
N PHE A 622 28.26 28.97 -10.96
CA PHE A 622 27.48 30.05 -11.50
C PHE A 622 26.74 30.81 -10.36
N PRO A 623 26.46 32.10 -10.51
CA PRO A 623 25.80 32.88 -9.46
C PRO A 623 24.37 32.40 -9.24
N VAL A 624 23.99 32.22 -7.99
CA VAL A 624 22.63 31.90 -7.54
C VAL A 624 22.18 32.94 -6.53
N ASP A 625 21.11 33.64 -6.86
CA ASP A 625 20.46 34.59 -5.96
C ASP A 625 19.34 33.87 -5.22
N LEU A 626 19.51 33.62 -3.92
CA LEU A 626 18.57 32.87 -3.09
C LEU A 626 17.26 33.62 -2.88
N ASP A 627 17.28 34.96 -2.77
CA ASP A 627 16.08 35.80 -2.62
C ASP A 627 15.24 35.72 -3.90
N HIS A 628 15.90 35.78 -5.07
CA HIS A 628 15.23 35.56 -6.34
C HIS A 628 14.66 34.13 -6.48
N GLN A 629 15.38 33.10 -6.02
CA GLN A 629 14.89 31.72 -6.02
C GLN A 629 13.68 31.54 -5.09
N GLN A 630 13.67 32.20 -3.93
CA GLN A 630 12.55 32.20 -2.99
C GLN A 630 11.31 32.87 -3.61
N TYR A 631 11.48 34.05 -4.18
CA TYR A 631 10.41 34.76 -4.87
C TYR A 631 9.88 33.99 -6.08
N LEU A 632 10.78 33.37 -6.87
CA LEU A 632 10.43 32.54 -8.02
C LEU A 632 9.62 31.30 -7.58
N GLY A 633 10.05 30.62 -6.52
CA GLY A 633 9.34 29.47 -5.97
C GLY A 633 7.93 29.80 -5.50
N GLY A 634 7.75 30.92 -4.78
CA GLY A 634 6.45 31.43 -4.38
C GLY A 634 5.58 31.79 -5.59
N SER A 635 6.13 32.46 -6.61
CA SER A 635 5.45 32.83 -7.84
C SER A 635 5.00 31.63 -8.66
N ILE A 636 5.85 30.62 -8.79
CA ILE A 636 5.54 29.33 -9.46
C ILE A 636 4.38 28.66 -8.75
N THR A 637 4.43 28.58 -7.43
CA THR A 637 3.38 27.96 -6.63
C THR A 637 2.06 28.68 -6.82
N TRP A 638 2.07 30.01 -6.72
CA TRP A 638 0.88 30.81 -6.93
C TRP A 638 0.31 30.64 -8.34
N ALA A 639 1.12 30.86 -9.39
CA ALA A 639 0.63 30.89 -10.75
C ALA A 639 0.29 29.49 -11.31
N LEU A 640 1.20 28.52 -11.16
CA LEU A 640 1.03 27.19 -11.74
C LEU A 640 0.16 26.27 -10.88
N GLY A 641 0.08 26.50 -9.57
CA GLY A 641 -0.79 25.74 -8.69
C GLY A 641 -2.26 26.03 -8.88
N GLU A 642 -2.61 27.26 -9.25
CA GLU A 642 -4.01 27.66 -9.52
C GLU A 642 -4.58 27.03 -10.80
N ILE A 643 -3.75 26.77 -11.82
CA ILE A 643 -4.21 26.26 -13.12
C ILE A 643 -4.90 24.90 -13.01
N PRO A 644 -4.33 23.86 -12.38
CA PRO A 644 -5.01 22.57 -12.24
C PRO A 644 -6.30 22.66 -11.43
N LEU A 645 -6.31 23.45 -10.35
CA LEU A 645 -7.50 23.66 -9.51
C LEU A 645 -8.62 24.36 -10.31
N LEU A 646 -8.30 25.38 -11.10
CA LEU A 646 -9.24 26.06 -11.94
C LEU A 646 -9.82 25.16 -13.04
N VAL A 647 -8.95 24.39 -13.73
CA VAL A 647 -9.38 23.42 -14.76
C VAL A 647 -10.33 22.38 -14.18
N VAL A 648 -10.00 21.83 -13.01
CA VAL A 648 -10.86 20.86 -12.31
C VAL A 648 -12.17 21.52 -11.88
N SER A 649 -12.15 22.74 -11.39
CA SER A 649 -13.36 23.50 -10.99
C SER A 649 -14.30 23.72 -12.18
N ILE A 650 -13.78 24.15 -13.31
CA ILE A 650 -14.54 24.36 -14.55
C ILE A 650 -15.12 23.02 -15.04
N ALA A 651 -14.30 21.97 -15.10
CA ALA A 651 -14.74 20.64 -15.53
C ALA A 651 -15.84 20.09 -14.61
N HIS A 652 -15.69 20.29 -13.30
CA HIS A 652 -16.69 19.87 -12.30
C HIS A 652 -18.00 20.68 -12.44
N GLY A 653 -17.92 22.00 -12.68
CA GLY A 653 -19.08 22.84 -12.97
C GLY A 653 -19.87 22.34 -14.17
N PHE A 654 -19.20 22.00 -15.27
CA PHE A 654 -19.86 21.42 -16.45
C PHE A 654 -20.46 20.03 -16.17
N GLN A 655 -19.81 19.20 -15.36
CA GLN A 655 -20.36 17.90 -14.95
C GLN A 655 -21.61 18.08 -14.10
N TRP A 656 -21.60 19.04 -13.17
CA TRP A 656 -22.75 19.36 -12.32
C TRP A 656 -23.95 19.82 -13.18
N LEU A 657 -23.77 20.79 -14.05
CA LEU A 657 -24.83 21.26 -14.96
C LEU A 657 -25.42 20.12 -15.82
N ARG A 658 -24.58 19.19 -16.27
CA ARG A 658 -25.04 18.01 -17.04
C ARG A 658 -25.79 17.01 -16.17
N SER A 659 -25.37 16.81 -14.93
CA SER A 659 -26.04 15.89 -14.00
C SER A 659 -27.42 16.44 -13.61
N ASP A 660 -27.48 17.72 -13.31
CA ASP A 660 -28.69 18.44 -12.93
C ASP A 660 -29.74 18.38 -14.05
N ARG A 661 -29.31 18.68 -15.29
CA ARG A 661 -30.19 18.51 -16.47
C ARG A 661 -30.68 17.08 -16.69
N ARG A 662 -29.89 16.07 -16.34
CA ARG A 662 -30.31 14.66 -16.46
C ARG A 662 -31.27 14.28 -15.34
N GLU A 663 -31.09 14.83 -14.15
CA GLU A 663 -31.96 14.62 -13.02
C GLU A 663 -33.32 15.28 -13.24
N ALA A 664 -33.32 16.54 -13.70
CA ALA A 664 -34.55 17.24 -14.13
C ALA A 664 -35.32 16.43 -15.18
N LYS A 665 -34.66 15.97 -16.26
CA LYS A 665 -35.32 15.14 -17.27
C LYS A 665 -35.82 13.79 -16.74
N ARG A 666 -35.20 13.22 -15.71
CA ARG A 666 -35.70 11.98 -15.05
C ARG A 666 -36.92 12.29 -14.18
N PHE A 667 -36.86 13.42 -13.48
CA PHE A 667 -37.99 13.92 -12.69
C PHE A 667 -39.20 14.17 -13.59
N ASP A 668 -39.04 14.99 -14.67
CA ASP A 668 -40.09 15.28 -15.63
C ASP A 668 -40.76 13.99 -16.18
N ARG A 669 -39.92 13.01 -16.62
CA ARG A 669 -40.43 11.73 -17.09
C ARG A 669 -41.11 10.88 -16.02
N ARG A 670 -40.77 11.07 -14.75
CA ARG A 670 -41.42 10.38 -13.65
C ARG A 670 -42.80 11.01 -13.41
N GLU A 671 -42.85 12.34 -13.35
CA GLU A 671 -44.08 13.10 -13.21
C GLU A 671 -45.06 12.81 -14.37
N GLU A 672 -44.57 12.82 -15.62
CA GLU A 672 -45.39 12.42 -16.79
C GLU A 672 -45.99 10.99 -16.66
N ARG A 673 -45.33 10.06 -15.96
CA ARG A 673 -45.86 8.70 -15.75
C ARG A 673 -46.77 8.58 -14.57
N THR A 674 -46.53 9.34 -13.49
CA THR A 674 -47.28 9.26 -12.24
C THR A 674 -48.44 10.24 -12.18
N GLY A 675 -48.54 11.18 -13.13
CA GLY A 675 -49.62 12.14 -13.21
C GLY A 675 -49.53 13.18 -12.10
N ASP A 676 -48.37 13.82 -11.94
CA ASP A 676 -48.13 14.92 -10.99
C ASP A 676 -48.43 14.57 -9.52
N GLU A 677 -48.17 13.32 -9.10
CA GLU A 677 -48.41 12.83 -7.73
C GLU A 677 -47.83 13.75 -6.63
N GLU A 678 -46.63 14.34 -6.88
CA GLU A 678 -45.98 15.24 -5.91
C GLU A 678 -46.70 16.59 -5.83
N LEU A 679 -47.15 17.11 -6.98
CA LEU A 679 -47.97 18.35 -7.03
C LEU A 679 -49.35 18.14 -6.41
N GLU A 680 -50.00 17.00 -6.68
CA GLU A 680 -51.27 16.63 -6.02
C GLU A 680 -51.10 16.48 -4.49
N ALA A 681 -49.98 15.85 -4.05
CA ALA A 681 -49.69 15.71 -2.62
C ALA A 681 -49.39 17.07 -1.96
N TYR A 682 -48.65 17.95 -2.66
CA TYR A 682 -48.39 19.33 -2.19
C TYR A 682 -49.68 20.16 -2.12
N ASN A 683 -50.50 20.09 -3.16
CA ASN A 683 -51.79 20.77 -3.19
C ASN A 683 -52.77 20.24 -2.09
N ALA A 684 -52.77 18.91 -1.84
CA ALA A 684 -53.51 18.31 -0.77
C ALA A 684 -53.02 18.76 0.62
N MET A 685 -51.70 18.90 0.78
CA MET A 685 -51.09 19.47 1.98
C MET A 685 -51.52 20.94 2.18
N LEU A 686 -51.42 21.78 1.13
CA LEU A 686 -51.86 23.19 1.18
C LEU A 686 -53.38 23.29 1.50
N ALA A 687 -54.19 22.46 0.87
CA ALA A 687 -55.64 22.39 1.18
C ALA A 687 -55.91 21.94 2.64
N GLY A 688 -55.12 20.99 3.15
CA GLY A 688 -55.19 20.59 4.56
C GLY A 688 -54.79 21.68 5.53
N LEU A 689 -53.74 22.46 5.17
CA LEU A 689 -53.33 23.62 5.93
C LEU A 689 -54.40 24.74 5.91
N SER A 690 -54.94 25.04 4.71
CA SER A 690 -55.96 26.10 4.55
C SER A 690 -57.28 25.73 5.20
N SER A 691 -57.64 24.46 5.31
CA SER A 691 -58.84 23.95 5.95
C SER A 691 -58.69 23.75 7.46
N GLY A 692 -57.51 24.02 8.03
CA GLY A 692 -57.24 23.79 9.47
C GLY A 692 -57.18 22.32 9.89
N GLN A 693 -57.18 21.39 8.94
CA GLN A 693 -57.06 19.95 9.22
C GLN A 693 -55.61 19.52 9.52
N ILE A 694 -54.64 20.35 9.18
CA ILE A 694 -53.21 20.20 9.52
C ILE A 694 -52.85 21.43 10.35
N ASP A 695 -52.80 21.27 11.66
CA ASP A 695 -52.37 22.31 12.58
C ASP A 695 -50.84 22.45 12.47
N THR A 696 -50.38 23.48 11.76
CA THR A 696 -48.99 23.94 11.85
C THR A 696 -48.81 24.73 13.12
N GLY A 697 -49.06 24.13 14.28
CA GLY A 697 -48.98 24.79 15.57
C GLY A 697 -47.89 25.84 15.59
N ASN A 698 -48.33 27.09 15.68
CA ASN A 698 -47.49 28.29 15.79
C ASN A 698 -46.68 28.22 17.09
N ARG A 699 -45.67 27.39 17.15
CA ARG A 699 -44.70 27.24 18.24
C ARG A 699 -43.30 27.57 17.75
N ALA A 700 -43.16 28.73 17.16
CA ALA A 700 -41.92 29.46 17.21
C ALA A 700 -41.93 30.33 18.48
N TYR A 701 -41.09 29.99 19.42
CA TYR A 701 -40.73 30.59 20.69
C TYR A 701 -41.20 29.84 21.95
N TYR A 702 -40.21 29.30 22.56
CA TYR A 702 -39.98 28.73 23.89
C TYR A 702 -39.81 27.21 23.96
N GLY A 703 -38.58 26.88 24.24
CA GLY A 703 -37.92 25.80 24.95
C GLY A 703 -38.63 24.46 25.18
N ASP A 704 -37.82 23.47 24.91
CA ASP A 704 -37.80 22.12 25.55
C ASP A 704 -39.03 21.19 25.44
N ASP A 705 -38.67 20.01 24.89
CA ASP A 705 -39.33 18.72 25.09
C ASP A 705 -40.84 18.62 24.75
N TYR A 706 -41.16 18.09 23.56
CA TYR A 706 -42.14 17.02 23.43
C TYR A 706 -42.32 16.50 21.98
N HIS A 707 -42.00 15.22 21.82
CA HIS A 707 -42.52 14.22 20.89
C HIS A 707 -42.77 14.53 19.40
N ASP A 708 -41.80 14.10 18.64
CA ASP A 708 -41.77 13.88 17.16
C ASP A 708 -42.64 12.67 16.69
N GLN A 709 -43.57 12.18 17.56
CA GLN A 709 -44.38 10.99 17.25
C GLN A 709 -45.61 11.29 16.39
N ASP A 710 -46.17 12.49 16.47
CA ASP A 710 -47.44 12.80 15.77
C ASP A 710 -47.20 13.21 14.29
N VAL A 711 -46.05 13.79 13.97
CA VAL A 711 -45.67 14.11 12.58
C VAL A 711 -45.29 12.83 11.84
N GLN A 712 -44.60 11.91 12.51
CA GLN A 712 -44.25 10.60 11.92
C GLN A 712 -45.46 9.69 11.73
N SER A 713 -46.46 9.76 12.61
CA SER A 713 -47.68 8.97 12.49
C SER A 713 -48.59 9.47 11.34
N SER A 714 -48.66 10.78 11.12
CA SER A 714 -49.39 11.35 9.97
C SER A 714 -48.69 11.11 8.64
N LEU A 715 -47.37 11.18 8.58
CA LEU A 715 -46.55 10.79 7.41
C LEU A 715 -46.62 9.27 7.15
N HIS A 716 -46.66 8.44 8.19
CA HIS A 716 -46.84 6.98 8.04
C HIS A 716 -48.23 6.61 7.55
N SER A 717 -49.27 7.31 8.01
CA SER A 717 -50.66 7.12 7.57
C SER A 717 -50.88 7.56 6.12
N ALA A 718 -50.25 8.67 5.69
CA ALA A 718 -50.26 9.12 4.29
C ALA A 718 -49.49 8.15 3.36
N LYS A 719 -48.34 7.64 3.84
CA LYS A 719 -47.55 6.64 3.12
C LYS A 719 -48.24 5.29 3.00
N HIS A 720 -48.99 4.87 4.01
CA HIS A 720 -49.83 3.64 3.97
C HIS A 720 -51.02 3.77 3.04
N LYS A 721 -51.69 4.93 2.98
CA LYS A 721 -52.80 5.19 2.04
C LYS A 721 -52.29 5.25 0.57
N SER A 722 -51.12 5.82 0.32
CA SER A 722 -50.52 5.85 -1.02
C SER A 722 -50.08 4.45 -1.46
N GLN A 723 -49.53 3.65 -0.56
CA GLN A 723 -49.15 2.26 -0.89
C GLN A 723 -50.37 1.37 -1.16
N HIS A 724 -51.47 1.56 -0.41
CA HIS A 724 -52.73 0.84 -0.64
C HIS A 724 -53.37 1.22 -2.00
N LYS A 725 -53.29 2.51 -2.39
CA LYS A 725 -53.79 2.98 -3.69
C LYS A 725 -52.91 2.47 -4.85
N ALA A 726 -51.60 2.43 -4.67
CA ALA A 726 -50.67 1.87 -5.64
C ALA A 726 -50.86 0.35 -5.84
N GLN A 727 -51.11 -0.40 -4.76
CA GLN A 727 -51.43 -1.83 -4.84
C GLN A 727 -52.77 -2.09 -5.53
N HIS A 728 -53.80 -1.26 -5.28
CA HIS A 728 -55.06 -1.38 -5.96
C HIS A 728 -55.01 -1.05 -7.47
N ARG A 729 -54.16 -0.05 -7.86
CA ARG A 729 -53.89 0.27 -9.29
C ARG A 729 -53.13 -0.83 -9.98
N SER A 730 -52.11 -1.41 -9.35
CA SER A 730 -51.33 -2.53 -9.94
C SER A 730 -52.18 -3.79 -10.10
N GLN A 731 -53.09 -4.08 -9.13
CA GLN A 731 -54.03 -5.20 -9.26
C GLN A 731 -55.07 -4.96 -10.36
N SER A 732 -55.60 -3.74 -10.53
CA SER A 732 -56.50 -3.42 -11.62
C SER A 732 -55.83 -3.39 -12.99
N GLN A 733 -54.58 -3.00 -13.10
CA GLN A 733 -53.81 -3.13 -14.36
C GLN A 733 -53.50 -4.59 -14.72
N ALA A 734 -53.13 -5.41 -13.71
CA ALA A 734 -52.90 -6.84 -13.93
C ALA A 734 -54.22 -7.56 -14.37
N GLN A 735 -55.37 -7.19 -13.78
CA GLN A 735 -56.67 -7.72 -14.19
C GLN A 735 -57.04 -7.28 -15.64
N ARG A 736 -56.80 -6.03 -16.02
CA ARG A 736 -57.03 -5.58 -17.42
C ARG A 736 -56.11 -6.29 -18.42
N GLN A 737 -54.83 -6.49 -18.09
CA GLN A 737 -53.91 -7.25 -18.95
C GLN A 737 -54.30 -8.73 -19.08
N ALA A 738 -54.78 -9.35 -17.99
CA ALA A 738 -55.28 -10.72 -18.03
C ALA A 738 -56.57 -10.84 -18.88
N GLN A 739 -57.48 -9.83 -18.82
CA GLN A 739 -58.68 -9.79 -19.68
C GLN A 739 -58.35 -9.56 -21.17
N GLU A 740 -57.34 -8.73 -21.49
CA GLU A 740 -56.86 -8.54 -22.87
C GLU A 740 -56.19 -9.78 -23.44
N GLN A 741 -55.38 -10.47 -22.63
CA GLN A 741 -54.79 -11.76 -23.01
C GLN A 741 -55.83 -12.84 -23.21
N GLY A 742 -56.85 -12.90 -22.34
CA GLY A 742 -57.97 -13.80 -22.50
C GLY A 742 -58.79 -13.53 -23.78
N LYS A 743 -59.02 -12.25 -24.17
CA LYS A 743 -59.66 -11.88 -25.41
C LYS A 743 -58.82 -12.25 -26.66
N LYS A 744 -57.51 -12.05 -26.63
CA LYS A 744 -56.62 -12.46 -27.73
C LYS A 744 -56.55 -13.98 -27.89
N GLN A 745 -56.58 -14.77 -26.81
CA GLN A 745 -56.66 -16.23 -26.88
C GLN A 745 -58.01 -16.73 -27.38
N ALA A 746 -59.11 -16.04 -27.05
CA ALA A 746 -60.43 -16.38 -27.57
C ALA A 746 -60.58 -16.06 -29.07
N GLN A 747 -59.98 -14.93 -29.54
CA GLN A 747 -59.94 -14.61 -30.98
C GLN A 747 -59.08 -15.61 -31.76
N GLY A 748 -57.89 -15.99 -31.30
CA GLY A 748 -57.03 -16.98 -31.94
C GLY A 748 -57.69 -18.40 -32.04
N LYS A 749 -58.51 -18.78 -31.02
CA LYS A 749 -59.29 -20.01 -31.06
C LYS A 749 -60.52 -19.94 -32.05
N ALA A 750 -61.02 -18.73 -32.28
CA ALA A 750 -62.11 -18.54 -33.28
C ALA A 750 -61.57 -18.57 -34.72
N GLU A 751 -60.36 -18.00 -34.93
CA GLU A 751 -59.72 -18.06 -36.28
C GLU A 751 -59.25 -19.46 -36.64
N THR A 752 -58.67 -20.24 -35.71
CA THR A 752 -58.30 -21.66 -35.97
C THR A 752 -59.53 -22.54 -36.23
N LYS A 753 -60.67 -22.23 -35.63
CA LYS A 753 -61.93 -22.95 -35.92
C LYS A 753 -62.56 -22.54 -37.26
N ALA A 754 -62.31 -21.37 -37.78
CA ALA A 754 -62.71 -20.90 -39.08
C ALA A 754 -61.85 -21.51 -40.18
N GLU A 755 -60.57 -21.64 -40.02
CA GLU A 755 -59.66 -22.29 -40.96
C GLU A 755 -59.91 -23.81 -41.07
N ASP A 756 -60.25 -24.49 -39.98
CA ASP A 756 -60.56 -25.94 -39.97
C ASP A 756 -61.90 -26.23 -40.60
N LYS A 757 -62.83 -25.26 -40.68
CA LYS A 757 -64.07 -25.35 -41.41
C LYS A 757 -63.91 -25.09 -42.92
N GLN A 758 -62.93 -24.28 -43.32
CA GLN A 758 -62.66 -24.01 -44.75
C GLN A 758 -61.83 -25.11 -45.42
N SER A 759 -61.05 -25.90 -44.65
CA SER A 759 -60.28 -27.03 -45.15
C SER A 759 -61.14 -28.29 -45.36
N ARG A 760 -62.32 -28.43 -44.70
CA ARG A 760 -63.28 -29.57 -44.88
C ARG A 760 -64.32 -29.33 -45.93
N GLY A 761 -64.34 -28.17 -46.58
CA GLY A 761 -65.29 -27.85 -47.66
C GLY A 761 -64.73 -27.93 -49.10
N LYS A 762 -63.54 -28.52 -49.28
CA LYS A 762 -62.87 -28.68 -50.60
C LYS A 762 -62.50 -30.12 -50.94
N SER A 763 -63.15 -31.09 -50.32
CA SER A 763 -63.05 -32.48 -50.72
C SER A 763 -64.48 -33.07 -50.75
N ASP A 764 -65.24 -32.64 -51.71
CA ASP A 764 -66.32 -33.38 -52.43
C ASP A 764 -66.47 -32.81 -53.84
#